data_6b85cee2d4fda0d296ef5cb8721959c0
#
_entry.id   6b85cee2d4fda0d296ef5cb8721959c0
#
_cell.length_a   1.000
_cell.length_b   1.000
_cell.length_c   1.000
_cell.angle_alpha   90.00
_cell.angle_beta   90.00
_cell.angle_gamma   90.00
#
_symmetry.space_group_name_H-M   'P 1'
#
loop_
_entity.id
_entity.type
_entity.pdbx_description
1 polymer ?
#
loop_
_entity_poly.entity_id
_entity_poly.type
_entity_poly.pdbx_seq_one_letter_code
_entity_poly.pdbx_strand_id
1 'polypeptide(L)'
;MEILPSEYQNIDLSRYEKMFVRHAISNDGYGFLLLNVNPSMLENESMNVVITSRGVVFFKFFENFSDASLFGMTMQSYTQFVYPTAQKIISEKLLGNKSLSENGTKLKFPINIVYVFPGLKRTDVEKANISSVKDFAAKQCLFSEEFSELRQGFGIVMDRLLDNTIITVSADKMQISDLNVNSVMQRIAPEYVTVRVACVDSKEATPGVDSELLVIDEKDVVVKAFRLDKEQINIVNRISKDDPNQLILACAGSGKSVLLISKCFKAAQMNPNKKFLITCKNENLHSLYTWFIDRAGLREKNVECMTFHTLCKRLLEKNGFITQYRDFDGWVLSTIDKVNQGKIQDRYYGIFIDEVQAFEPEWYKLCFNLLENKNTKDHIFVICGDKTQRLEKLKKRGQAPWQVGEGYPSYRGGNKNIRIEKNYRNCIEINEYINRYVSNAKQYLYEIQEDYEIDPDMFLRGQAVFHGIGVKYVQLPTKRASCEIDTIVQSINVIHDENKIPYDEIAVIMYQGKYRMRIPGWLDTKYHLEQTLETRLRLEDIPCCRLYATDSGWQDHFGETGGVRLVKFQSTLGLDFRAAIICGLVPLGEYDKIKNPNWKELKNNEENYANAIAATQSCIQNLYVACTRAKEVLYIIAPETEKESVFMKMLKDSV
;
A
#
# COMPACT_ATOMS: atom_id res chain seq x y z
N MET A 1 16.94 4.38 20.35
CA MET A 1 16.88 4.30 18.88
C MET A 1 16.11 3.06 18.51
N GLU A 2 15.21 3.13 17.53
CA GLU A 2 14.42 2.01 17.06
C GLU A 2 15.12 1.29 15.89
N ILE A 3 15.07 -0.05 15.87
CA ILE A 3 15.74 -0.87 14.84
C ILE A 3 14.69 -1.47 13.92
N LEU A 4 14.87 -1.38 12.63
CA LEU A 4 14.02 -2.01 11.62
C LEU A 4 14.87 -2.89 10.69
N PRO A 5 14.52 -4.17 10.54
CA PRO A 5 13.45 -4.87 11.22
C PRO A 5 13.79 -5.14 12.71
N SER A 6 12.78 -5.24 13.59
CA SER A 6 13.03 -5.52 15.01
C SER A 6 13.58 -6.92 15.24
N GLU A 7 13.23 -7.85 14.37
CA GLU A 7 13.80 -9.20 14.38
C GLU A 7 15.15 -9.28 13.64
N TYR A 8 15.94 -8.20 13.71
CA TYR A 8 17.27 -8.12 13.13
C TYR A 8 18.18 -9.28 13.55
N GLN A 9 17.84 -10.02 14.61
CA GLN A 9 18.54 -11.22 15.04
C GLN A 9 18.50 -12.35 14.01
N ASN A 10 17.49 -12.33 13.10
CA ASN A 10 17.32 -13.31 12.03
C ASN A 10 17.97 -12.85 10.72
N ILE A 11 18.51 -11.63 10.67
CA ILE A 11 19.27 -11.14 9.52
C ILE A 11 20.70 -11.62 9.63
N ASP A 12 21.28 -12.09 8.53
CA ASP A 12 22.71 -12.43 8.48
C ASP A 12 23.56 -11.15 8.48
N LEU A 13 23.74 -10.60 9.67
CA LEU A 13 24.61 -9.47 9.92
C LEU A 13 26.01 -9.97 10.24
N SER A 14 26.97 -9.29 9.72
CA SER A 14 28.39 -9.50 10.04
C SER A 14 28.68 -9.22 11.54
N ARG A 15 29.86 -9.60 12.00
CA ARG A 15 30.28 -9.35 13.38
C ARG A 15 30.24 -7.86 13.75
N TYR A 16 30.70 -7.02 12.85
CA TYR A 16 30.79 -5.58 13.11
C TYR A 16 29.44 -4.87 12.96
N GLU A 17 28.61 -5.31 12.05
CA GLU A 17 27.22 -4.83 11.98
C GLU A 17 26.43 -5.19 13.24
N LYS A 18 26.58 -6.39 13.79
CA LYS A 18 25.99 -6.76 15.09
C LYS A 18 26.50 -5.86 16.24
N MET A 19 27.77 -5.47 16.21
CA MET A 19 28.31 -4.49 17.18
C MET A 19 27.70 -3.11 16.97
N PHE A 20 27.56 -2.66 15.73
CA PHE A 20 26.96 -1.38 15.40
C PHE A 20 25.50 -1.30 15.87
N VAL A 21 24.70 -2.34 15.63
CA VAL A 21 23.33 -2.44 16.13
C VAL A 21 23.28 -2.32 17.66
N ARG A 22 24.17 -3.03 18.37
CA ARG A 22 24.22 -2.94 19.85
C ARG A 22 24.54 -1.51 20.33
N HIS A 23 25.42 -0.80 19.66
CA HIS A 23 25.76 0.59 20.00
C HIS A 23 24.57 1.52 19.71
N ALA A 24 23.83 1.30 18.62
CA ALA A 24 22.62 2.04 18.29
C ALA A 24 21.50 1.83 19.32
N ILE A 25 21.27 0.60 19.77
CA ILE A 25 20.27 0.26 20.78
C ILE A 25 20.58 0.95 22.12
N SER A 26 21.85 1.04 22.49
CA SER A 26 22.28 1.68 23.73
C SER A 26 22.14 3.21 23.71
N ASN A 27 21.71 3.79 22.60
CA ASN A 27 21.50 5.23 22.47
C ASN A 27 20.04 5.59 22.77
N ASP A 28 19.80 6.34 23.84
CA ASP A 28 18.46 6.79 24.27
C ASP A 28 17.87 7.93 23.43
N GLY A 29 18.60 8.41 22.43
CA GLY A 29 18.16 9.48 21.54
C GLY A 29 17.09 9.03 20.53
N TYR A 30 16.28 9.98 20.06
CA TYR A 30 15.37 9.78 18.95
C TYR A 30 16.11 9.32 17.70
N GLY A 31 15.61 8.27 17.05
CA GLY A 31 16.14 7.83 15.76
C GLY A 31 15.71 6.43 15.38
N PHE A 32 15.99 6.10 14.12
CA PHE A 32 15.73 4.80 13.51
C PHE A 32 17.01 4.25 12.89
N LEU A 33 17.23 2.95 13.04
CA LEU A 33 18.24 2.21 12.30
C LEU A 33 17.56 1.22 11.36
N LEU A 34 17.68 1.46 10.06
CA LEU A 34 17.18 0.57 9.02
C LEU A 34 18.31 -0.33 8.55
N LEU A 35 18.13 -1.64 8.58
CA LEU A 35 19.16 -2.61 8.24
C LEU A 35 18.96 -3.14 6.82
N ASN A 36 20.08 -3.34 6.14
CA ASN A 36 20.15 -3.98 4.82
C ASN A 36 19.22 -3.35 3.76
N VAL A 37 19.18 -2.03 3.69
CA VAL A 37 18.42 -1.25 2.71
C VAL A 37 19.27 -0.99 1.48
N ASN A 38 18.70 -1.02 0.28
CA ASN A 38 19.39 -0.62 -0.95
C ASN A 38 18.80 0.68 -1.53
N PRO A 39 19.13 1.85 -0.98
CA PRO A 39 18.53 3.12 -1.39
C PRO A 39 19.01 3.57 -2.78
N SER A 40 20.17 3.11 -3.22
CA SER A 40 20.73 3.43 -4.55
C SER A 40 20.25 2.51 -5.66
N MET A 41 19.64 1.37 -5.31
CA MET A 41 19.24 0.29 -6.26
C MET A 41 20.41 -0.26 -7.10
N LEU A 42 21.65 0.00 -6.70
CA LEU A 42 22.85 -0.56 -7.32
C LEU A 42 23.07 -1.98 -6.81
N GLU A 43 23.56 -2.84 -7.67
CA GLU A 43 23.87 -4.22 -7.31
C GLU A 43 24.93 -4.29 -6.20
N ASN A 44 24.69 -5.11 -5.18
CA ASN A 44 25.55 -5.28 -4.00
C ASN A 44 25.77 -4.01 -3.13
N GLU A 45 24.92 -2.99 -3.27
CA GLU A 45 25.03 -1.73 -2.51
C GLU A 45 23.98 -1.60 -1.38
N SER A 46 23.75 -2.69 -0.66
CA SER A 46 22.96 -2.63 0.58
C SER A 46 23.70 -1.86 1.66
N MET A 47 22.97 -1.03 2.40
CA MET A 47 23.47 -0.15 3.44
C MET A 47 22.60 -0.24 4.69
N ASN A 48 23.19 0.06 5.83
CA ASN A 48 22.46 0.31 7.07
C ASN A 48 22.22 1.82 7.20
N VAL A 49 20.99 2.26 7.45
CA VAL A 49 20.63 3.68 7.43
C VAL A 49 20.22 4.13 8.82
N VAL A 50 20.90 5.13 9.34
CA VAL A 50 20.56 5.79 10.61
C VAL A 50 19.84 7.09 10.32
N ILE A 51 18.62 7.21 10.84
CA ILE A 51 17.82 8.44 10.81
C ILE A 51 17.80 9.00 12.22
N THR A 52 18.29 10.21 12.39
CA THR A 52 18.23 10.98 13.65
C THR A 52 17.32 12.19 13.48
N SER A 53 17.03 12.90 14.56
CA SER A 53 16.31 14.19 14.48
C SER A 53 17.04 15.24 13.64
N ARG A 54 18.36 15.11 13.49
CA ARG A 54 19.22 16.07 12.78
C ARG A 54 19.39 15.74 11.30
N GLY A 55 19.41 14.46 10.91
CA GLY A 55 19.65 14.05 9.52
C GLY A 55 19.73 12.54 9.31
N VAL A 56 20.24 12.12 8.14
CA VAL A 56 20.31 10.72 7.72
C VAL A 56 21.73 10.33 7.34
N VAL A 57 22.22 9.23 7.90
CA VAL A 57 23.53 8.67 7.58
C VAL A 57 23.39 7.25 7.04
N PHE A 58 23.98 7.02 5.89
CA PHE A 58 23.99 5.72 5.20
C PHE A 58 25.35 5.03 5.46
N PHE A 59 25.34 3.79 5.94
CA PHE A 59 26.54 3.04 6.30
C PHE A 59 26.71 1.81 5.41
N LYS A 60 27.87 1.72 4.75
CA LYS A 60 28.32 0.52 4.03
C LYS A 60 29.52 -0.10 4.74
N PHE A 61 29.45 -1.36 5.12
CA PHE A 61 30.51 -2.06 5.83
C PHE A 61 31.45 -2.80 4.88
N PHE A 62 32.76 -2.67 5.13
CA PHE A 62 33.85 -3.35 4.46
C PHE A 62 34.73 -4.07 5.50
N GLU A 63 34.37 -5.28 5.87
CA GLU A 63 34.98 -6.00 6.99
C GLU A 63 36.30 -6.71 6.66
N ASN A 64 36.49 -7.06 5.38
CA ASN A 64 37.64 -7.85 4.95
C ASN A 64 38.89 -7.01 4.65
N PHE A 65 38.90 -5.75 5.01
CA PHE A 65 40.03 -4.86 4.79
C PHE A 65 40.90 -4.76 6.05
N SER A 66 42.11 -5.29 5.96
CA SER A 66 43.14 -5.18 7.00
C SER A 66 44.43 -4.52 6.50
N ASP A 67 44.50 -4.20 5.20
CA ASP A 67 45.68 -3.65 4.54
C ASP A 67 45.37 -2.28 3.90
N ALA A 68 46.12 -1.27 4.26
CA ALA A 68 45.99 0.10 3.76
C ALA A 68 46.26 0.24 2.25
N SER A 69 47.13 -0.61 1.67
CA SER A 69 47.43 -0.58 0.25
C SER A 69 46.22 -1.11 -0.57
N LEU A 70 45.58 -2.18 -0.10
CA LEU A 70 44.38 -2.74 -0.71
C LEU A 70 43.22 -1.73 -0.62
N PHE A 71 43.07 -1.02 0.51
CA PHE A 71 42.13 0.07 0.67
C PHE A 71 42.27 1.13 -0.43
N GLY A 72 43.51 1.61 -0.67
CA GLY A 72 43.78 2.66 -1.68
C GLY A 72 43.35 2.24 -3.09
N MET A 73 43.74 1.03 -3.51
CA MET A 73 43.41 0.51 -4.85
C MET A 73 41.90 0.32 -5.03
N THR A 74 41.24 -0.24 -4.05
CA THR A 74 39.77 -0.51 -4.14
C THR A 74 38.98 0.79 -4.07
N MET A 75 39.32 1.70 -3.15
CA MET A 75 38.62 2.96 -2.98
C MET A 75 38.84 3.92 -4.13
N GLN A 76 39.93 3.86 -4.86
CA GLN A 76 40.14 4.67 -6.05
C GLN A 76 39.06 4.42 -7.11
N SER A 77 38.78 3.16 -7.42
CA SER A 77 37.72 2.80 -8.36
C SER A 77 36.33 3.13 -7.80
N TYR A 78 36.14 2.89 -6.49
CA TYR A 78 34.89 3.12 -5.81
C TYR A 78 34.47 4.60 -5.81
N THR A 79 35.41 5.50 -5.51
CA THR A 79 35.19 6.96 -5.50
C THR A 79 34.96 7.52 -6.89
N GLN A 80 35.44 6.86 -7.94
CA GLN A 80 35.24 7.32 -9.31
C GLN A 80 33.88 6.95 -9.88
N PHE A 81 33.30 5.81 -9.51
CA PHE A 81 32.12 5.26 -10.18
C PHE A 81 30.95 5.01 -9.23
N VAL A 82 31.18 4.24 -8.15
CA VAL A 82 30.07 3.75 -7.29
C VAL A 82 29.53 4.88 -6.38
N TYR A 83 30.43 5.54 -5.66
CA TYR A 83 30.04 6.59 -4.71
C TYR A 83 29.30 7.77 -5.37
N PRO A 84 29.78 8.35 -6.50
CA PRO A 84 29.05 9.46 -7.15
C PRO A 84 27.66 9.03 -7.66
N THR A 85 27.54 7.79 -8.15
CA THR A 85 26.26 7.27 -8.63
C THR A 85 25.30 7.08 -7.45
N ALA A 86 25.75 6.44 -6.36
CA ALA A 86 24.93 6.26 -5.17
C ALA A 86 24.52 7.61 -4.55
N GLN A 87 25.45 8.55 -4.45
CA GLN A 87 25.17 9.90 -3.97
C GLN A 87 24.10 10.61 -4.81
N LYS A 88 24.23 10.55 -6.14
CA LYS A 88 23.26 11.15 -7.07
C LYS A 88 21.87 10.55 -6.87
N ILE A 89 21.75 9.23 -6.92
CA ILE A 89 20.45 8.54 -6.81
C ILE A 89 19.77 8.82 -5.47
N ILE A 90 20.50 8.71 -4.35
CA ILE A 90 19.96 8.96 -3.00
C ILE A 90 19.52 10.42 -2.87
N SER A 91 20.35 11.36 -3.35
CA SER A 91 20.03 12.79 -3.30
C SER A 91 18.79 13.12 -4.14
N GLU A 92 18.69 12.62 -5.37
CA GLU A 92 17.53 12.83 -6.24
C GLU A 92 16.25 12.26 -5.65
N LYS A 93 16.29 11.06 -5.05
CA LYS A 93 15.13 10.47 -4.38
C LYS A 93 14.59 11.36 -3.25
N LEU A 94 15.46 11.91 -2.41
CA LEU A 94 15.06 12.76 -1.29
C LEU A 94 14.63 14.16 -1.77
N LEU A 95 15.35 14.75 -2.72
CA LEU A 95 15.03 16.06 -3.31
C LEU A 95 13.68 16.05 -4.06
N GLY A 96 13.30 14.93 -4.62
CA GLY A 96 12.00 14.75 -5.29
C GLY A 96 10.78 14.87 -4.37
N ASN A 97 10.96 14.98 -3.05
CA ASN A 97 9.87 15.20 -2.10
C ASN A 97 9.87 16.64 -1.59
N LYS A 98 8.82 17.42 -1.93
CA LYS A 98 8.69 18.84 -1.57
C LYS A 98 8.66 19.10 -0.06
N SER A 99 8.20 18.14 0.75
CA SER A 99 8.23 18.28 2.20
C SER A 99 9.65 18.21 2.77
N LEU A 100 10.53 17.45 2.10
CA LEU A 100 11.93 17.23 2.51
C LEU A 100 12.90 18.23 1.87
N SER A 101 12.49 18.91 0.80
CA SER A 101 13.36 19.78 0.00
C SER A 101 12.82 21.20 -0.14
N GLU A 102 13.71 22.15 -0.40
CA GLU A 102 13.43 23.51 -0.82
C GLU A 102 13.59 23.57 -2.35
N ASN A 103 12.47 23.76 -3.06
CA ASN A 103 12.42 23.88 -4.53
C ASN A 103 13.08 22.70 -5.30
N GLY A 104 13.17 21.52 -4.69
CA GLY A 104 13.80 20.35 -5.30
C GLY A 104 15.33 20.43 -5.48
N THR A 105 15.99 21.44 -4.92
CA THR A 105 17.44 21.67 -5.09
C THR A 105 18.27 21.58 -3.83
N LYS A 106 17.67 21.82 -2.66
CA LYS A 106 18.32 21.75 -1.35
C LYS A 106 17.48 20.90 -0.40
N LEU A 107 18.11 20.03 0.38
CA LEU A 107 17.43 19.32 1.45
C LEU A 107 17.27 20.20 2.70
N LYS A 108 16.19 19.97 3.46
CA LYS A 108 15.97 20.66 4.74
C LYS A 108 16.75 20.07 5.91
N PHE A 109 17.50 18.99 5.69
CA PHE A 109 18.36 18.32 6.67
C PHE A 109 19.60 17.74 5.98
N PRO A 110 20.71 17.56 6.71
CA PRO A 110 21.94 17.00 6.17
C PRO A 110 21.83 15.48 5.96
N ILE A 111 22.53 14.99 4.94
CA ILE A 111 22.75 13.56 4.70
C ILE A 111 24.21 13.26 4.46
N ASN A 112 24.66 12.06 4.83
CA ASN A 112 26.01 11.58 4.52
C ASN A 112 26.00 10.10 4.16
N ILE A 113 26.96 9.66 3.32
CA ILE A 113 27.23 8.25 3.02
C ILE A 113 28.59 7.91 3.60
N VAL A 114 28.64 6.93 4.47
CA VAL A 114 29.83 6.58 5.25
C VAL A 114 30.19 5.11 5.00
N TYR A 115 31.44 4.89 4.69
CA TYR A 115 32.04 3.57 4.46
C TYR A 115 32.84 3.13 5.69
N VAL A 116 32.48 2.00 6.27
CA VAL A 116 33.01 1.55 7.56
C VAL A 116 34.09 0.48 7.34
N PHE A 117 35.28 0.73 7.83
CA PHE A 117 36.45 -0.16 7.76
C PHE A 117 36.89 -0.52 9.19
N PRO A 118 36.17 -1.42 9.86
CA PRO A 118 36.42 -1.69 11.29
C PRO A 118 37.71 -2.48 11.56
N GLY A 119 38.29 -3.09 10.53
CA GLY A 119 39.59 -3.78 10.60
C GLY A 119 40.81 -2.92 10.28
N LEU A 120 40.63 -1.65 9.88
CA LEU A 120 41.67 -0.74 9.44
C LEU A 120 41.80 0.43 10.39
N LYS A 121 43.06 0.86 10.68
CA LYS A 121 43.31 2.07 11.46
C LYS A 121 43.48 3.29 10.55
N ARG A 122 42.93 4.40 10.94
CA ARG A 122 43.12 5.69 10.25
C ARG A 122 44.58 6.04 10.09
N THR A 123 45.35 5.86 11.15
CA THR A 123 46.79 6.11 11.17
C THR A 123 47.61 5.33 10.14
N ASP A 124 47.17 4.11 9.80
CA ASP A 124 47.86 3.27 8.82
C ASP A 124 47.52 3.72 7.38
N VAL A 125 46.29 4.17 7.14
CA VAL A 125 45.86 4.75 5.86
C VAL A 125 46.56 6.10 5.61
N GLU A 126 46.71 6.93 6.63
CA GLU A 126 47.43 8.22 6.53
C GLU A 126 48.91 8.02 6.24
N LYS A 127 49.55 7.03 6.87
CA LYS A 127 50.97 6.69 6.60
C LYS A 127 51.17 6.16 5.16
N ALA A 128 50.21 5.46 4.61
CA ALA A 128 50.26 4.97 3.24
C ALA A 128 50.21 6.09 2.19
N ASN A 129 49.85 7.33 2.61
CA ASN A 129 49.86 8.60 1.85
C ASN A 129 49.18 8.48 0.46
N ILE A 130 47.99 7.87 0.41
CA ILE A 130 47.24 7.65 -0.82
C ILE A 130 46.50 8.94 -1.17
N SER A 131 47.12 9.83 -1.94
CA SER A 131 46.63 11.16 -2.25
C SER A 131 45.27 11.14 -2.97
N SER A 132 44.99 10.13 -3.82
CA SER A 132 43.76 10.02 -4.64
C SER A 132 42.49 9.79 -3.82
N VAL A 133 42.59 9.30 -2.58
CA VAL A 133 41.43 9.01 -1.71
C VAL A 133 41.48 9.72 -0.37
N LYS A 134 42.42 10.63 -0.17
CA LYS A 134 42.66 11.29 1.12
C LYS A 134 41.43 12.08 1.63
N ASP A 135 40.83 12.89 0.78
CA ASP A 135 39.65 13.70 1.13
C ASP A 135 38.43 12.80 1.38
N PHE A 136 38.26 11.74 0.59
CA PHE A 136 37.21 10.76 0.77
C PHE A 136 37.38 10.01 2.10
N ALA A 137 38.59 9.55 2.40
CA ALA A 137 38.90 8.87 3.65
C ALA A 137 38.65 9.77 4.87
N ALA A 138 38.89 11.07 4.75
CA ALA A 138 38.67 12.04 5.84
C ALA A 138 37.16 12.28 6.10
N LYS A 139 36.32 12.33 5.06
CA LYS A 139 34.91 12.77 5.14
C LYS A 139 33.90 11.65 5.14
N GLN A 140 34.20 10.59 4.41
CA GLN A 140 33.25 9.49 4.13
C GLN A 140 33.69 8.12 4.67
N CYS A 141 34.80 8.02 5.41
CA CYS A 141 35.24 6.75 5.98
C CYS A 141 35.25 6.78 7.50
N LEU A 142 34.82 5.68 8.11
CA LEU A 142 34.87 5.40 9.54
C LEU A 142 35.84 4.22 9.77
N PHE A 143 36.94 4.45 10.46
CA PHE A 143 37.95 3.44 10.74
C PHE A 143 37.79 2.82 12.14
N SER A 144 38.67 1.92 12.52
CA SER A 144 38.55 1.13 13.77
C SER A 144 38.52 2.01 15.02
N GLU A 145 39.25 3.11 15.03
CA GLU A 145 39.27 4.03 16.14
C GLU A 145 37.89 4.70 16.32
N GLU A 146 37.39 5.34 15.27
CA GLU A 146 36.10 6.03 15.31
C GLU A 146 34.94 5.06 15.47
N PHE A 147 35.06 3.83 14.92
CA PHE A 147 34.06 2.79 15.13
C PHE A 147 33.97 2.40 16.62
N SER A 148 35.12 2.40 17.32
CA SER A 148 35.16 2.13 18.76
C SER A 148 34.54 3.26 19.59
N GLU A 149 34.57 4.53 19.12
CA GLU A 149 33.93 5.66 19.77
C GLU A 149 32.40 5.55 19.81
N LEU A 150 31.77 4.82 18.84
CA LEU A 150 30.31 4.60 18.81
C LEU A 150 29.77 4.00 20.11
N ARG A 151 30.58 3.20 20.82
CA ARG A 151 30.19 2.61 22.10
C ARG A 151 29.96 3.65 23.20
N GLN A 152 30.69 4.74 23.17
CA GLN A 152 30.68 5.77 24.22
C GLN A 152 29.79 6.98 23.87
N GLY A 153 29.54 7.20 22.58
CA GLY A 153 28.81 8.38 22.14
C GLY A 153 28.22 8.26 20.73
N PHE A 154 27.32 7.31 20.53
CA PHE A 154 26.69 7.06 19.21
C PHE A 154 26.11 8.34 18.58
N GLY A 155 25.31 9.10 19.34
CA GLY A 155 24.73 10.36 18.87
C GLY A 155 25.77 11.42 18.48
N ILE A 156 26.86 11.54 19.26
CA ILE A 156 27.93 12.48 18.98
C ILE A 156 28.68 12.15 17.68
N VAL A 157 28.90 10.84 17.43
CA VAL A 157 29.50 10.39 16.19
C VAL A 157 28.56 10.65 15.01
N MET A 158 27.24 10.40 15.16
CA MET A 158 26.26 10.72 14.11
C MET A 158 26.26 12.21 13.77
N ASP A 159 26.29 13.07 14.76
CA ASP A 159 26.31 14.51 14.54
C ASP A 159 27.57 14.97 13.80
N ARG A 160 28.75 14.46 14.18
CA ARG A 160 30.00 14.70 13.48
C ARG A 160 29.97 14.23 12.02
N LEU A 161 29.37 13.08 11.74
CA LEU A 161 29.23 12.56 10.38
C LEU A 161 28.28 13.42 9.55
N LEU A 162 27.24 13.97 10.14
CA LEU A 162 26.29 14.86 9.47
C LEU A 162 26.85 16.25 9.16
N ASP A 163 27.93 16.68 9.84
CA ASP A 163 28.66 17.93 9.50
C ASP A 163 29.35 17.81 8.12
N ASN A 164 29.66 16.59 7.66
CA ASN A 164 30.21 16.29 6.33
C ASN A 164 29.11 15.98 5.33
N THR A 165 28.06 16.78 5.26
CA THR A 165 26.92 16.55 4.36
C THR A 165 27.35 16.49 2.90
N ILE A 166 26.75 15.54 2.16
CA ILE A 166 27.01 15.32 0.73
C ILE A 166 26.08 16.12 -0.20
N ILE A 167 25.19 16.92 0.37
CA ILE A 167 24.21 17.71 -0.37
C ILE A 167 24.11 19.13 0.21
N THR A 168 23.67 20.07 -0.64
CA THR A 168 23.37 21.42 -0.19
C THR A 168 22.14 21.41 0.73
N VAL A 169 22.30 21.91 1.95
CA VAL A 169 21.24 22.02 2.95
C VAL A 169 20.62 23.41 2.89
N SER A 170 19.28 23.47 3.00
CA SER A 170 18.53 24.73 3.10
C SER A 170 18.92 25.52 4.35
N ALA A 171 18.81 26.84 4.29
CA ALA A 171 18.93 27.69 5.47
C ALA A 171 17.80 27.41 6.48
N ASP A 172 16.62 27.03 5.97
CA ASP A 172 15.46 26.64 6.76
C ASP A 172 15.55 25.15 7.13
N LYS A 173 16.37 24.86 8.15
CA LYS A 173 16.64 23.49 8.61
C LYS A 173 15.44 22.91 9.33
N MET A 174 15.06 21.70 8.93
CA MET A 174 14.01 20.90 9.55
C MET A 174 14.61 19.87 10.51
N GLN A 175 14.02 19.71 11.69
CA GLN A 175 14.24 18.54 12.52
C GLN A 175 13.35 17.38 12.04
N ILE A 176 13.93 16.20 11.87
CA ILE A 176 13.18 15.00 11.50
C ILE A 176 12.38 14.54 12.73
N SER A 177 11.06 14.58 12.61
CA SER A 177 10.10 14.09 13.59
C SER A 177 9.34 12.87 13.04
N ASP A 178 8.44 12.29 13.82
CA ASP A 178 7.63 11.12 13.40
C ASP A 178 6.88 11.33 12.07
N LEU A 179 6.43 12.53 11.77
CA LEU A 179 5.78 12.84 10.49
C LEU A 179 6.75 12.85 9.32
N ASN A 180 7.95 13.35 9.52
CA ASN A 180 8.96 13.52 8.48
C ASN A 180 9.76 12.23 8.25
N VAL A 181 9.97 11.41 9.28
CA VAL A 181 10.68 10.13 9.15
C VAL A 181 9.99 9.20 8.18
N ASN A 182 8.65 9.14 8.19
CA ASN A 182 7.89 8.34 7.23
C ASN A 182 8.11 8.84 5.79
N SER A 183 8.22 10.15 5.57
CA SER A 183 8.54 10.73 4.25
C SER A 183 9.96 10.38 3.79
N VAL A 184 10.93 10.32 4.70
CA VAL A 184 12.29 9.86 4.41
C VAL A 184 12.29 8.37 4.07
N MET A 185 11.69 7.53 4.93
CA MET A 185 11.59 6.08 4.71
C MET A 185 10.90 5.75 3.39
N GLN A 186 9.83 6.46 3.04
CA GLN A 186 9.12 6.27 1.77
C GLN A 186 10.02 6.43 0.54
N ARG A 187 11.08 7.24 0.65
CA ARG A 187 12.01 7.49 -0.45
C ARG A 187 13.20 6.54 -0.48
N ILE A 188 13.70 6.12 0.66
CA ILE A 188 14.94 5.34 0.77
C ILE A 188 14.70 3.86 1.10
N ALA A 189 13.59 3.55 1.78
CA ALA A 189 13.23 2.22 2.25
C ALA A 189 11.70 2.07 2.30
N PRO A 190 11.00 2.17 1.13
CA PRO A 190 9.54 2.16 1.08
C PRO A 190 8.93 0.88 1.66
N GLU A 191 9.68 -0.20 1.71
CA GLU A 191 9.30 -1.46 2.34
C GLU A 191 8.99 -1.33 3.83
N TYR A 192 9.59 -0.37 4.53
CA TYR A 192 9.33 -0.13 5.95
C TYR A 192 8.14 0.79 6.22
N VAL A 193 7.64 1.47 5.21
CA VAL A 193 6.43 2.32 5.30
C VAL A 193 5.22 1.60 4.72
N THR A 194 5.44 0.74 3.75
CA THR A 194 4.37 -0.03 3.12
C THR A 194 3.97 -1.18 4.04
N VAL A 195 2.74 -1.13 4.51
CA VAL A 195 2.18 -2.18 5.37
C VAL A 195 2.08 -3.48 4.55
N ARG A 196 2.86 -4.47 4.90
CA ARG A 196 2.87 -5.83 4.33
C ARG A 196 2.72 -6.83 5.48
N VAL A 197 2.36 -8.04 5.15
CA VAL A 197 2.00 -9.04 6.14
C VAL A 197 3.19 -9.84 6.61
N ALA A 198 3.18 -10.19 7.88
CA ALA A 198 4.10 -11.16 8.45
C ALA A 198 3.52 -11.85 9.69
N CYS A 199 4.24 -12.81 10.22
CA CYS A 199 3.89 -13.46 11.47
C CYS A 199 4.07 -12.51 12.65
N VAL A 200 3.08 -12.45 13.51
CA VAL A 200 3.20 -11.79 14.80
C VAL A 200 3.83 -12.77 15.78
N ASP A 201 4.98 -12.44 16.32
CA ASP A 201 5.61 -13.30 17.33
C ASP A 201 4.71 -13.40 18.59
N SER A 202 4.48 -14.64 19.04
CA SER A 202 3.55 -14.93 20.14
C SER A 202 4.12 -14.64 21.53
N LYS A 203 5.36 -14.19 21.63
CA LYS A 203 5.96 -13.82 22.90
C LYS A 203 5.50 -12.42 23.30
N GLU A 204 4.59 -12.41 24.26
CA GLU A 204 4.13 -11.29 25.07
C GLU A 204 4.58 -9.90 24.59
N ALA A 205 3.75 -9.26 23.77
CA ALA A 205 3.88 -7.84 23.54
C ALA A 205 3.74 -7.14 24.89
N THR A 206 4.84 -6.71 25.45
CA THR A 206 4.85 -5.82 26.61
C THR A 206 4.01 -4.60 26.23
N PRO A 207 3.09 -4.13 27.08
CA PRO A 207 2.30 -2.95 26.77
C PRO A 207 3.25 -1.78 26.50
N GLY A 208 3.33 -1.35 25.22
CA GLY A 208 4.15 -0.22 24.82
C GLY A 208 5.19 -0.50 23.74
N VAL A 209 5.38 -1.75 23.31
CA VAL A 209 6.27 -2.10 22.18
C VAL A 209 5.41 -2.35 20.94
N ASP A 210 5.75 -1.69 19.84
CA ASP A 210 5.13 -1.95 18.54
C ASP A 210 5.51 -3.37 18.10
N SER A 211 4.55 -4.20 17.70
CA SER A 211 4.85 -5.52 17.12
C SER A 211 5.13 -5.37 15.64
N GLU A 212 6.09 -6.10 15.19
CA GLU A 212 6.58 -6.08 13.84
C GLU A 212 6.24 -7.35 13.07
N LEU A 213 6.10 -7.17 11.80
CA LEU A 213 5.71 -8.18 10.87
C LEU A 213 6.89 -8.53 9.95
N LEU A 214 7.20 -9.80 9.79
CA LEU A 214 8.33 -10.29 9.02
C LEU A 214 7.93 -10.73 7.62
N VAL A 215 8.66 -10.27 6.61
CA VAL A 215 8.59 -10.80 5.25
C VAL A 215 9.97 -11.31 4.84
N ILE A 216 10.03 -12.55 4.38
CA ILE A 216 11.25 -13.18 3.87
C ILE A 216 11.31 -12.98 2.36
N ASP A 217 12.38 -12.39 1.83
CA ASP A 217 12.61 -12.27 0.39
C ASP A 217 13.40 -13.48 -0.16
N GLU A 218 13.06 -13.95 -1.37
CA GLU A 218 13.56 -15.23 -1.92
C GLU A 218 15.03 -15.24 -2.30
N LYS A 219 15.64 -14.09 -2.55
CA LYS A 219 16.99 -14.06 -3.12
C LYS A 219 18.12 -14.04 -2.10
N ASP A 220 17.88 -13.49 -0.94
CA ASP A 220 18.81 -13.52 0.19
C ASP A 220 17.93 -13.36 1.41
N VAL A 221 17.87 -14.26 2.29
CA VAL A 221 17.07 -14.28 3.53
C VAL A 221 17.05 -12.91 4.24
N VAL A 222 16.56 -11.90 3.53
CA VAL A 222 16.37 -10.56 4.07
C VAL A 222 14.98 -10.51 4.64
N VAL A 223 14.94 -10.57 5.93
CA VAL A 223 13.70 -10.42 6.70
C VAL A 223 13.39 -8.93 6.78
N LYS A 224 12.31 -8.50 6.14
CA LYS A 224 11.81 -7.12 6.22
C LYS A 224 10.62 -7.08 7.17
N ALA A 225 10.69 -6.26 8.18
CA ALA A 225 9.63 -6.10 9.17
C ALA A 225 8.67 -4.97 8.80
N PHE A 226 7.45 -5.13 9.21
CA PHE A 226 6.39 -4.12 9.07
C PHE A 226 5.89 -3.74 10.44
N ARG A 227 5.71 -2.46 10.65
CA ARG A 227 5.34 -1.89 11.91
C ARG A 227 3.83 -1.74 12.01
N LEU A 228 3.22 -2.39 13.00
CA LEU A 228 1.88 -2.08 13.48
C LEU A 228 1.98 -1.06 14.62
N ASP A 229 1.13 -0.04 14.62
CA ASP A 229 1.05 0.86 15.77
C ASP A 229 0.32 0.21 16.97
N LYS A 230 0.38 0.87 18.12
CA LYS A 230 -0.22 0.35 19.37
C LYS A 230 -1.70 0.01 19.24
N GLU A 231 -2.46 0.79 18.48
CA GLU A 231 -3.89 0.54 18.25
C GLU A 231 -4.10 -0.71 17.40
N GLN A 232 -3.32 -0.85 16.32
CA GLN A 232 -3.33 -2.02 15.45
C GLN A 232 -2.90 -3.29 16.19
N ILE A 233 -1.87 -3.21 17.02
CA ILE A 233 -1.42 -4.31 17.89
C ILE A 233 -2.53 -4.76 18.81
N ASN A 234 -3.20 -3.83 19.49
CA ASN A 234 -4.31 -4.14 20.38
C ASN A 234 -5.43 -4.86 19.63
N ILE A 235 -5.71 -4.46 18.38
CA ILE A 235 -6.71 -5.12 17.53
C ILE A 235 -6.29 -6.55 17.19
N VAL A 236 -5.04 -6.76 16.79
CA VAL A 236 -4.50 -8.09 16.48
C VAL A 236 -4.53 -8.98 17.72
N ASN A 237 -4.12 -8.47 18.87
CA ASN A 237 -4.03 -9.22 20.11
C ASN A 237 -5.39 -9.54 20.74
N ARG A 238 -6.45 -8.85 20.32
CA ARG A 238 -7.79 -9.05 20.86
C ARG A 238 -8.44 -10.30 20.25
N ILE A 239 -8.00 -11.47 20.70
CA ILE A 239 -8.60 -12.77 20.42
C ILE A 239 -9.20 -13.26 21.72
N SER A 240 -10.53 -13.22 21.84
CA SER A 240 -11.23 -13.58 23.07
C SER A 240 -12.47 -14.43 22.77
N LYS A 241 -12.70 -15.44 23.59
CA LYS A 241 -13.93 -16.24 23.58
C LYS A 241 -15.17 -15.42 23.95
N ASP A 242 -15.00 -14.30 24.65
CA ASP A 242 -16.11 -13.41 25.00
C ASP A 242 -16.59 -12.57 23.82
N ASP A 243 -15.74 -12.37 22.82
CA ASP A 243 -16.03 -11.59 21.63
C ASP A 243 -15.54 -12.31 20.34
N PRO A 244 -16.15 -13.48 20.03
CA PRO A 244 -15.70 -14.31 18.89
C PRO A 244 -16.00 -13.69 17.54
N ASN A 245 -16.96 -12.76 17.47
CA ASN A 245 -17.43 -12.13 16.25
C ASN A 245 -17.03 -10.66 16.21
N GLN A 246 -16.13 -10.27 15.32
CA GLN A 246 -15.60 -8.90 15.24
C GLN A 246 -15.78 -8.31 13.86
N LEU A 247 -16.17 -7.04 13.80
CA LEU A 247 -16.22 -6.24 12.59
C LEU A 247 -15.17 -5.13 12.70
N ILE A 248 -14.26 -5.07 11.75
CA ILE A 248 -13.25 -4.02 11.61
C ILE A 248 -13.68 -3.11 10.45
N LEU A 249 -14.13 -1.92 10.79
CA LEU A 249 -14.42 -0.86 9.82
C LEU A 249 -13.27 0.13 9.82
N ALA A 250 -12.76 0.43 8.64
CA ALA A 250 -11.61 1.29 8.57
C ALA A 250 -11.59 2.09 7.26
N CYS A 251 -11.02 3.29 7.30
CA CYS A 251 -10.84 4.09 6.09
C CYS A 251 -9.90 3.40 5.09
N ALA A 252 -9.89 3.89 3.85
CA ALA A 252 -8.92 3.45 2.86
C ALA A 252 -7.49 3.66 3.40
N GLY A 253 -6.61 2.71 3.15
CA GLY A 253 -5.20 2.83 3.54
C GLY A 253 -4.88 2.60 5.01
N SER A 254 -5.83 2.18 5.83
CA SER A 254 -5.63 1.93 7.26
C SER A 254 -4.95 0.61 7.62
N GLY A 255 -4.57 -0.20 6.62
CA GLY A 255 -3.94 -1.50 6.85
C GLY A 255 -4.90 -2.64 7.20
N LYS A 256 -6.20 -2.54 6.86
CA LYS A 256 -7.23 -3.56 7.12
C LYS A 256 -6.80 -4.99 6.83
N SER A 257 -6.31 -5.22 5.62
CA SER A 257 -5.88 -6.55 5.14
C SER A 257 -4.76 -7.11 5.98
N VAL A 258 -3.79 -6.29 6.34
CA VAL A 258 -2.67 -6.66 7.19
C VAL A 258 -3.13 -7.05 8.58
N LEU A 259 -4.01 -6.25 9.16
CA LEU A 259 -4.60 -6.54 10.49
C LEU A 259 -5.36 -7.86 10.48
N LEU A 260 -6.15 -8.10 9.42
CA LEU A 260 -6.93 -9.33 9.28
C LEU A 260 -6.03 -10.56 9.23
N ILE A 261 -4.98 -10.51 8.40
CA ILE A 261 -4.05 -11.63 8.23
C ILE A 261 -3.21 -11.83 9.49
N SER A 262 -2.66 -10.77 10.07
CA SER A 262 -1.91 -10.84 11.32
C SER A 262 -2.74 -11.47 12.45
N LYS A 263 -4.01 -11.09 12.53
CA LYS A 263 -4.95 -11.65 13.50
C LYS A 263 -5.25 -13.13 13.22
N CYS A 264 -5.42 -13.52 11.96
CA CYS A 264 -5.60 -14.90 11.56
C CYS A 264 -4.38 -15.75 11.93
N PHE A 265 -3.17 -15.28 11.64
CA PHE A 265 -1.95 -16.00 11.97
C PHE A 265 -1.76 -16.18 13.47
N LYS A 266 -2.01 -15.13 14.25
CA LYS A 266 -1.95 -15.23 15.69
C LYS A 266 -2.97 -16.24 16.22
N ALA A 267 -4.21 -16.20 15.74
CA ALA A 267 -5.23 -17.16 16.11
C ALA A 267 -4.83 -18.60 15.76
N ALA A 268 -4.22 -18.80 14.58
CA ALA A 268 -3.75 -20.09 14.13
C ALA A 268 -2.57 -20.63 14.97
N GLN A 269 -1.65 -19.77 15.36
CA GLN A 269 -0.55 -20.11 16.26
C GLN A 269 -1.05 -20.52 17.65
N MET A 270 -2.05 -19.81 18.18
CA MET A 270 -2.66 -20.16 19.47
C MET A 270 -3.48 -21.46 19.42
N ASN A 271 -3.91 -21.90 18.23
CA ASN A 271 -4.77 -23.07 18.04
C ASN A 271 -4.24 -23.97 16.89
N PRO A 272 -3.06 -24.59 17.03
CA PRO A 272 -2.36 -25.27 15.93
C PRO A 272 -3.12 -26.49 15.37
N ASN A 273 -4.03 -27.07 16.13
CA ASN A 273 -4.84 -28.21 15.71
C ASN A 273 -6.20 -27.82 15.10
N LYS A 274 -6.47 -26.52 14.95
CA LYS A 274 -7.71 -26.00 14.38
C LYS A 274 -7.49 -25.45 12.99
N LYS A 275 -8.53 -25.47 12.15
CA LYS A 275 -8.48 -24.97 10.77
C LYS A 275 -8.97 -23.54 10.66
N PHE A 276 -8.27 -22.75 9.89
CA PHE A 276 -8.55 -21.34 9.64
C PHE A 276 -8.71 -21.07 8.14
N LEU A 277 -9.60 -20.14 7.82
CA LEU A 277 -9.86 -19.68 6.46
C LEU A 277 -9.71 -18.17 6.37
N ILE A 278 -8.94 -17.71 5.39
CA ILE A 278 -8.96 -16.34 4.91
C ILE A 278 -9.65 -16.33 3.56
N THR A 279 -10.66 -15.48 3.40
CA THR A 279 -11.38 -15.38 2.13
C THR A 279 -11.69 -13.94 1.75
N CYS A 280 -11.73 -13.69 0.45
CA CYS A 280 -12.09 -12.42 -0.16
C CYS A 280 -12.78 -12.66 -1.51
N LYS A 281 -13.30 -11.62 -2.13
CA LYS A 281 -13.90 -11.73 -3.48
C LYS A 281 -12.86 -11.58 -4.58
N ASN A 282 -11.87 -10.73 -4.39
CA ASN A 282 -10.93 -10.26 -5.41
C ASN A 282 -9.74 -11.22 -5.57
N GLU A 283 -9.49 -11.66 -6.82
CA GLU A 283 -8.38 -12.58 -7.15
C GLU A 283 -6.99 -11.94 -6.91
N ASN A 284 -6.82 -10.66 -7.21
CA ASN A 284 -5.56 -9.96 -6.96
C ASN A 284 -5.23 -9.90 -5.47
N LEU A 285 -6.26 -9.69 -4.63
CA LEU A 285 -6.11 -9.70 -3.17
C LEU A 285 -5.79 -11.10 -2.66
N HIS A 286 -6.43 -12.11 -3.22
CA HIS A 286 -6.13 -13.52 -2.93
C HIS A 286 -4.68 -13.87 -3.31
N SER A 287 -4.21 -13.47 -4.49
CA SER A 287 -2.83 -13.70 -4.93
C SER A 287 -1.81 -13.07 -3.96
N LEU A 288 -2.09 -11.85 -3.49
CA LEU A 288 -1.29 -11.20 -2.46
C LEU A 288 -1.24 -12.02 -1.17
N TYR A 289 -2.37 -12.49 -0.66
CA TYR A 289 -2.45 -13.29 0.57
C TYR A 289 -1.74 -14.63 0.43
N THR A 290 -1.93 -15.32 -0.70
CA THR A 290 -1.27 -16.60 -0.98
C THR A 290 0.23 -16.44 -0.95
N TRP A 291 0.74 -15.39 -1.59
CA TRP A 291 2.16 -15.06 -1.58
C TRP A 291 2.70 -14.85 -0.16
N PHE A 292 1.96 -14.17 0.72
CA PHE A 292 2.37 -13.97 2.10
C PHE A 292 2.31 -15.25 2.94
N ILE A 293 1.23 -16.04 2.81
CA ILE A 293 1.05 -17.29 3.54
C ILE A 293 2.17 -18.27 3.20
N ASP A 294 2.52 -18.37 1.92
CA ASP A 294 3.61 -19.23 1.44
C ASP A 294 4.94 -18.83 2.04
N ARG A 295 5.25 -17.54 2.05
CA ARG A 295 6.51 -17.02 2.61
C ARG A 295 6.61 -17.16 4.12
N ALA A 296 5.50 -17.01 4.82
CA ALA A 296 5.44 -17.22 6.25
C ALA A 296 5.48 -18.70 6.64
N GLY A 297 5.49 -19.63 5.68
CA GLY A 297 5.47 -21.07 5.93
C GLY A 297 4.21 -21.55 6.65
N LEU A 298 3.11 -20.84 6.52
CA LEU A 298 1.86 -21.13 7.25
C LEU A 298 0.85 -21.97 6.46
N ARG A 299 1.02 -22.08 5.15
CA ARG A 299 0.11 -22.86 4.28
C ARG A 299 0.01 -24.34 4.70
N GLU A 300 1.13 -24.92 5.11
CA GLU A 300 1.20 -26.34 5.52
C GLU A 300 0.72 -26.56 6.96
N LYS A 301 0.49 -25.49 7.72
CA LYS A 301 0.16 -25.62 9.14
C LYS A 301 -1.32 -25.74 9.40
N ASN A 302 -2.12 -24.77 9.13
CA ASN A 302 -3.55 -24.81 9.44
C ASN A 302 -4.35 -23.62 8.89
N VAL A 303 -3.74 -22.79 8.03
CA VAL A 303 -4.40 -21.64 7.41
C VAL A 303 -4.61 -21.90 5.93
N GLU A 304 -5.86 -21.83 5.48
CA GLU A 304 -6.23 -21.88 4.08
C GLU A 304 -6.61 -20.48 3.59
N CYS A 305 -6.15 -20.11 2.39
CA CYS A 305 -6.53 -18.86 1.74
C CYS A 305 -7.10 -19.12 0.36
N MET A 306 -8.28 -18.57 0.05
CA MET A 306 -8.89 -18.67 -1.27
C MET A 306 -9.98 -17.63 -1.48
N THR A 307 -10.27 -17.32 -2.74
CA THR A 307 -11.43 -16.49 -3.06
C THR A 307 -12.72 -17.22 -2.67
N PHE A 308 -13.79 -16.46 -2.44
CA PHE A 308 -15.07 -17.06 -2.05
C PHE A 308 -15.61 -18.05 -3.11
N HIS A 309 -15.46 -17.74 -4.39
CA HIS A 309 -15.90 -18.66 -5.46
C HIS A 309 -15.04 -19.93 -5.50
N THR A 310 -13.73 -19.81 -5.32
CA THR A 310 -12.82 -20.96 -5.24
C THR A 310 -13.12 -21.82 -4.01
N LEU A 311 -13.50 -21.22 -2.89
CA LEU A 311 -13.97 -21.94 -1.70
C LEU A 311 -15.21 -22.80 -2.03
N CYS A 312 -16.22 -22.20 -2.66
CA CYS A 312 -17.44 -22.92 -3.05
C CYS A 312 -17.13 -24.09 -3.98
N LYS A 313 -16.35 -23.85 -5.04
CA LYS A 313 -15.92 -24.90 -5.97
C LYS A 313 -15.21 -26.05 -5.25
N ARG A 314 -14.21 -25.72 -4.43
CA ARG A 314 -13.41 -26.71 -3.69
C ARG A 314 -14.27 -27.55 -2.73
N LEU A 315 -15.21 -26.93 -2.03
CA LEU A 315 -16.12 -27.63 -1.14
C LEU A 315 -17.02 -28.62 -1.90
N LEU A 316 -17.52 -28.24 -3.07
CA LEU A 316 -18.30 -29.14 -3.93
C LEU A 316 -17.45 -30.30 -4.42
N GLU A 317 -16.29 -30.04 -5.04
CA GLU A 317 -15.41 -31.06 -5.61
C GLU A 317 -14.90 -32.05 -4.55
N LYS A 318 -14.52 -31.56 -3.38
CA LYS A 318 -14.07 -32.40 -2.26
C LYS A 318 -15.15 -33.36 -1.75
N ASN A 319 -16.42 -32.94 -1.83
CA ASN A 319 -17.57 -33.76 -1.42
C ASN A 319 -18.22 -34.51 -2.58
N GLY A 320 -17.53 -34.64 -3.72
CA GLY A 320 -17.95 -35.46 -4.87
C GLY A 320 -19.06 -34.85 -5.74
N PHE A 321 -19.30 -33.54 -5.65
CA PHE A 321 -20.27 -32.86 -6.52
C PHE A 321 -19.57 -32.32 -7.77
N ILE A 322 -20.25 -32.41 -8.91
CA ILE A 322 -19.75 -31.94 -10.20
C ILE A 322 -19.88 -30.42 -10.29
N THR A 323 -18.83 -29.77 -10.75
CA THR A 323 -18.79 -28.31 -11.01
C THR A 323 -18.62 -28.06 -12.51
N GLN A 324 -19.40 -27.10 -13.04
CA GLN A 324 -19.23 -26.66 -14.43
C GLN A 324 -18.13 -25.60 -14.50
N TYR A 325 -17.39 -25.56 -15.61
CA TYR A 325 -16.31 -24.59 -15.79
C TYR A 325 -16.89 -23.17 -15.90
N ARG A 326 -16.36 -22.24 -15.05
CA ARG A 326 -16.77 -20.83 -14.99
C ARG A 326 -18.23 -20.56 -14.60
N ASP A 327 -18.91 -21.49 -13.99
CA ASP A 327 -20.25 -21.29 -13.44
C ASP A 327 -20.17 -20.81 -11.97
N PHE A 328 -19.71 -19.57 -11.79
CA PHE A 328 -19.45 -18.98 -10.46
C PHE A 328 -20.71 -18.93 -9.59
N ASP A 329 -21.85 -18.49 -10.15
CA ASP A 329 -23.10 -18.39 -9.42
C ASP A 329 -23.65 -19.78 -9.08
N GLY A 330 -23.55 -20.75 -10.00
CA GLY A 330 -23.93 -22.13 -9.78
C GLY A 330 -23.13 -22.80 -8.66
N TRP A 331 -21.83 -22.55 -8.55
CA TRP A 331 -21.01 -23.04 -7.43
C TRP A 331 -21.52 -22.51 -6.09
N VAL A 332 -21.83 -21.22 -6.01
CA VAL A 332 -22.32 -20.58 -4.78
C VAL A 332 -23.68 -21.16 -4.38
N LEU A 333 -24.63 -21.17 -5.29
CA LEU A 333 -25.99 -21.68 -5.02
C LEU A 333 -25.98 -23.15 -4.62
N SER A 334 -25.20 -23.99 -5.33
CA SER A 334 -25.06 -25.41 -5.03
C SER A 334 -24.39 -25.61 -3.66
N THR A 335 -23.36 -24.86 -3.33
CA THR A 335 -22.69 -24.97 -2.03
C THR A 335 -23.62 -24.61 -0.89
N ILE A 336 -24.38 -23.51 -1.01
CA ILE A 336 -25.39 -23.10 0.00
C ILE A 336 -26.40 -24.22 0.21
N ASP A 337 -26.95 -24.79 -0.86
CA ASP A 337 -27.92 -25.88 -0.79
C ASP A 337 -27.33 -27.12 -0.09
N LYS A 338 -26.14 -27.57 -0.48
CA LYS A 338 -25.49 -28.76 0.09
C LYS A 338 -25.06 -28.58 1.55
N VAL A 339 -24.63 -27.39 1.93
CA VAL A 339 -24.33 -27.05 3.36
C VAL A 339 -25.61 -27.08 4.17
N ASN A 340 -26.69 -26.49 3.69
CA ASN A 340 -27.98 -26.49 4.38
C ASN A 340 -28.58 -27.89 4.52
N GLN A 341 -28.35 -28.77 3.53
CA GLN A 341 -28.73 -30.17 3.58
C GLN A 341 -27.82 -31.06 4.46
N GLY A 342 -26.75 -30.51 5.02
CA GLY A 342 -25.77 -31.27 5.80
C GLY A 342 -24.88 -32.22 4.97
N LYS A 343 -24.88 -32.10 3.64
CA LYS A 343 -24.07 -32.92 2.73
C LYS A 343 -22.61 -32.47 2.66
N ILE A 344 -22.32 -31.23 2.98
CA ILE A 344 -20.98 -30.69 3.15
C ILE A 344 -20.74 -30.47 4.66
N GLN A 345 -19.81 -31.23 5.22
CA GLN A 345 -19.49 -31.21 6.65
C GLN A 345 -18.18 -30.50 6.97
N ASP A 346 -17.50 -29.96 5.95
CA ASP A 346 -16.28 -29.17 6.17
C ASP A 346 -16.56 -27.96 7.04
N ARG A 347 -15.72 -27.76 8.05
CA ARG A 347 -15.87 -26.64 9.02
C ARG A 347 -14.50 -26.05 9.34
N TYR A 348 -14.54 -24.77 9.75
CA TYR A 348 -13.38 -23.98 10.18
C TYR A 348 -13.62 -23.46 11.60
N TYR A 349 -12.57 -23.48 12.41
CA TYR A 349 -12.61 -22.88 13.74
C TYR A 349 -12.59 -21.35 13.65
N GLY A 350 -11.82 -20.82 12.71
CA GLY A 350 -11.76 -19.39 12.43
C GLY A 350 -11.96 -19.05 10.96
N ILE A 351 -12.80 -18.04 10.69
CA ILE A 351 -13.00 -17.50 9.33
C ILE A 351 -12.78 -16.00 9.35
N PHE A 352 -11.95 -15.55 8.41
CA PHE A 352 -11.53 -14.17 8.23
C PHE A 352 -11.93 -13.69 6.83
N ILE A 353 -12.80 -12.68 6.77
CA ILE A 353 -13.31 -12.14 5.50
C ILE A 353 -12.78 -10.75 5.28
N ASP A 354 -12.05 -10.53 4.18
CA ASP A 354 -11.65 -9.18 3.78
C ASP A 354 -12.54 -8.62 2.67
N GLU A 355 -12.60 -7.29 2.63
CA GLU A 355 -13.45 -6.52 1.72
C GLU A 355 -14.90 -7.03 1.75
N VAL A 356 -15.42 -7.30 2.97
CA VAL A 356 -16.75 -7.89 3.18
C VAL A 356 -17.89 -7.08 2.54
N GLN A 357 -17.70 -5.77 2.28
CA GLN A 357 -18.67 -4.96 1.56
C GLN A 357 -18.89 -5.40 0.10
N ALA A 358 -17.96 -6.18 -0.47
CA ALA A 358 -18.09 -6.77 -1.80
C ALA A 358 -18.84 -8.11 -1.82
N PHE A 359 -19.21 -8.62 -0.64
CA PHE A 359 -19.96 -9.87 -0.50
C PHE A 359 -21.46 -9.63 -0.68
N GLU A 360 -22.17 -10.67 -1.15
CA GLU A 360 -23.62 -10.75 -1.06
C GLU A 360 -24.03 -11.25 0.33
N PRO A 361 -25.24 -10.91 0.83
CA PRO A 361 -25.71 -11.39 2.14
C PRO A 361 -25.67 -12.92 2.29
N GLU A 362 -25.99 -13.65 1.23
CA GLU A 362 -25.98 -15.11 1.20
C GLU A 362 -24.56 -15.69 1.31
N TRP A 363 -23.56 -14.99 0.76
CA TRP A 363 -22.15 -15.39 0.88
C TRP A 363 -21.64 -15.24 2.31
N TYR A 364 -22.00 -14.13 2.94
CA TYR A 364 -21.70 -13.89 4.35
C TYR A 364 -22.34 -14.98 5.24
N LYS A 365 -23.62 -15.31 5.00
CA LYS A 365 -24.34 -16.36 5.72
C LYS A 365 -23.65 -17.72 5.54
N LEU A 366 -23.23 -18.06 4.32
CA LEU A 366 -22.54 -19.30 4.04
C LEU A 366 -21.22 -19.37 4.84
N CYS A 367 -20.40 -18.32 4.82
CA CYS A 367 -19.16 -18.27 5.60
C CYS A 367 -19.44 -18.51 7.10
N PHE A 368 -20.44 -17.85 7.68
CA PHE A 368 -20.80 -18.07 9.07
C PHE A 368 -21.28 -19.50 9.34
N ASN A 369 -22.02 -20.10 8.41
CA ASN A 369 -22.50 -21.49 8.52
C ASN A 369 -21.39 -22.54 8.39
N LEU A 370 -20.22 -22.16 7.84
CA LEU A 370 -19.03 -23.01 7.76
C LEU A 370 -18.20 -23.00 9.04
N LEU A 371 -18.58 -22.22 10.08
CA LEU A 371 -17.87 -22.22 11.36
C LEU A 371 -18.15 -23.50 12.16
N GLU A 372 -17.09 -24.03 12.81
CA GLU A 372 -17.25 -24.93 13.94
C GLU A 372 -17.95 -24.18 15.07
N ASN A 373 -18.78 -24.88 15.83
CA ASN A 373 -19.36 -24.33 17.06
C ASN A 373 -20.02 -22.94 16.92
N LYS A 374 -20.60 -22.62 15.74
CA LYS A 374 -21.22 -21.31 15.49
C LYS A 374 -22.28 -20.90 16.51
N ASN A 375 -22.92 -21.87 17.16
CA ASN A 375 -23.94 -21.65 18.18
C ASN A 375 -23.38 -21.44 19.60
N THR A 376 -22.06 -21.50 19.74
CA THR A 376 -21.35 -21.26 20.99
C THR A 376 -20.40 -20.07 20.82
N LYS A 377 -19.64 -19.72 21.85
CA LYS A 377 -18.57 -18.71 21.75
C LYS A 377 -17.20 -19.31 21.38
N ASP A 378 -17.13 -20.61 21.10
CA ASP A 378 -15.86 -21.29 20.81
C ASP A 378 -15.58 -21.33 19.30
N HIS A 379 -15.48 -20.16 18.69
CA HIS A 379 -15.06 -19.94 17.30
C HIS A 379 -14.45 -18.54 17.15
N ILE A 380 -13.87 -18.24 16.01
CA ILE A 380 -13.37 -16.92 15.66
C ILE A 380 -13.96 -16.50 14.30
N PHE A 381 -14.69 -15.39 14.27
CA PHE A 381 -15.27 -14.84 13.05
C PHE A 381 -14.95 -13.35 12.94
N VAL A 382 -14.02 -13.02 12.08
CA VAL A 382 -13.56 -11.63 11.88
C VAL A 382 -13.83 -11.17 10.46
N ILE A 383 -14.51 -10.07 10.32
CA ILE A 383 -14.78 -9.46 9.03
C ILE A 383 -14.19 -8.05 8.98
N CYS A 384 -13.57 -7.74 7.85
CA CYS A 384 -13.00 -6.43 7.56
C CYS A 384 -13.69 -5.79 6.37
N GLY A 385 -13.91 -4.47 6.44
CA GLY A 385 -14.47 -3.76 5.29
C GLY A 385 -14.42 -2.24 5.41
N ASP A 386 -14.73 -1.62 4.28
CA ASP A 386 -14.96 -0.18 4.16
C ASP A 386 -16.28 0.02 3.43
N LYS A 387 -17.28 0.50 4.14
CA LYS A 387 -18.61 0.75 3.54
C LYS A 387 -18.56 1.76 2.39
N THR A 388 -17.52 2.61 2.35
CA THR A 388 -17.32 3.59 1.29
C THR A 388 -16.82 2.97 -0.02
N GLN A 389 -16.09 1.84 0.05
CA GLN A 389 -15.47 1.16 -1.10
C GLN A 389 -16.38 0.13 -1.77
N ARG A 390 -17.68 0.27 -1.68
CA ARG A 390 -18.61 -0.65 -2.27
C ARG A 390 -18.78 -0.39 -3.77
N LEU A 391 -18.30 -1.28 -4.61
CA LEU A 391 -18.31 -1.14 -6.08
C LEU A 391 -19.54 -1.73 -6.77
N GLU A 392 -20.35 -2.54 -6.09
CA GLU A 392 -21.47 -3.27 -6.69
C GLU A 392 -22.81 -2.85 -6.09
N LYS A 393 -23.85 -2.88 -6.93
CA LYS A 393 -25.22 -2.67 -6.49
C LYS A 393 -25.65 -3.88 -5.65
N LEU A 394 -25.96 -3.70 -4.38
CA LEU A 394 -26.62 -4.75 -3.62
C LEU A 394 -28.06 -4.94 -4.14
N LYS A 395 -28.49 -6.20 -4.21
CA LYS A 395 -29.87 -6.57 -4.58
C LYS A 395 -30.92 -6.01 -3.59
N LYS A 396 -30.51 -5.78 -2.33
CA LYS A 396 -31.34 -5.09 -1.32
C LYS A 396 -30.69 -3.77 -0.92
N ARG A 397 -31.46 -2.68 -0.99
CA ARG A 397 -31.02 -1.32 -0.69
C ARG A 397 -30.62 -1.14 0.77
N GLY A 398 -29.54 -0.45 1.01
CA GLY A 398 -29.18 0.13 2.30
C GLY A 398 -28.66 -0.82 3.37
N GLN A 399 -28.68 -2.14 3.17
CA GLN A 399 -28.16 -3.08 4.14
C GLN A 399 -26.75 -3.54 3.78
N ALA A 400 -25.83 -3.47 4.75
CA ALA A 400 -24.53 -4.10 4.60
C ALA A 400 -24.65 -5.63 4.56
N PRO A 401 -23.75 -6.37 3.87
CA PRO A 401 -23.83 -7.83 3.71
C PRO A 401 -23.94 -8.59 5.04
N TRP A 402 -23.46 -8.02 6.13
CA TRP A 402 -23.51 -8.62 7.48
C TRP A 402 -24.75 -8.25 8.30
N GLN A 403 -25.67 -7.46 7.76
CA GLN A 403 -26.94 -7.11 8.42
C GLN A 403 -28.04 -8.06 7.95
N VAL A 404 -27.96 -9.33 8.32
CA VAL A 404 -28.77 -10.41 7.75
C VAL A 404 -29.86 -10.97 8.67
N GLY A 405 -30.04 -10.42 9.88
CA GLY A 405 -31.14 -10.77 10.79
C GLY A 405 -30.78 -11.81 11.86
N GLU A 406 -31.80 -12.47 12.40
CA GLU A 406 -31.65 -13.42 13.52
C GLU A 406 -30.77 -14.63 13.17
N GLY A 407 -30.06 -15.14 14.17
CA GLY A 407 -29.15 -16.28 14.03
C GLY A 407 -27.76 -15.93 13.50
N TYR A 408 -27.49 -14.67 13.21
CA TYR A 408 -26.20 -14.18 12.75
C TYR A 408 -25.65 -13.08 13.67
N PRO A 409 -24.32 -12.86 13.66
CA PRO A 409 -23.71 -11.86 14.53
C PRO A 409 -24.29 -10.45 14.31
N SER A 410 -24.67 -9.80 15.41
CA SER A 410 -24.98 -8.38 15.43
C SER A 410 -23.78 -7.60 15.92
N TYR A 411 -23.31 -6.66 15.10
CA TYR A 411 -22.17 -5.78 15.43
C TYR A 411 -22.65 -4.43 16.01
N ARG A 412 -23.91 -4.36 16.51
CA ARG A 412 -24.45 -3.19 17.16
C ARG A 412 -24.04 -3.16 18.62
N GLY A 413 -23.49 -2.05 19.08
CA GLY A 413 -23.14 -1.77 20.47
C GLY A 413 -21.81 -2.37 20.95
N GLY A 414 -21.13 -1.67 21.85
CA GLY A 414 -19.92 -2.09 22.53
C GLY A 414 -18.70 -2.29 21.62
N ASN A 415 -17.81 -3.15 22.09
CA ASN A 415 -16.52 -3.43 21.47
C ASN A 415 -16.56 -4.28 20.17
N LYS A 416 -17.72 -4.57 19.62
CA LYS A 416 -17.89 -5.46 18.46
C LYS A 416 -17.58 -4.80 17.12
N ASN A 417 -17.51 -3.47 17.09
CA ASN A 417 -17.22 -2.68 15.90
C ASN A 417 -15.97 -1.85 16.17
N ILE A 418 -14.88 -2.20 15.51
CA ILE A 418 -13.59 -1.53 15.61
C ILE A 418 -13.49 -0.55 14.46
N ARG A 419 -13.21 0.73 14.74
CA ARG A 419 -13.03 1.77 13.73
C ARG A 419 -11.58 2.22 13.72
N ILE A 420 -10.99 2.29 12.52
CA ILE A 420 -9.62 2.74 12.30
C ILE A 420 -9.65 3.94 11.35
N GLU A 421 -9.20 5.07 11.84
CA GLU A 421 -9.18 6.35 11.10
C GLU A 421 -7.79 6.72 10.59
N LYS A 422 -6.72 6.10 11.09
CA LYS A 422 -5.37 6.33 10.59
C LYS A 422 -5.20 5.78 9.18
N ASN A 423 -4.60 6.60 8.31
CA ASN A 423 -4.32 6.26 6.92
C ASN A 423 -2.80 6.19 6.71
N TYR A 424 -2.30 4.99 6.50
CA TYR A 424 -0.87 4.70 6.26
C TYR A 424 -0.52 4.60 4.77
N ARG A 425 -1.52 4.70 3.89
CA ARG A 425 -1.34 4.56 2.43
C ARG A 425 -1.11 5.90 1.75
N ASN A 426 -2.02 6.83 1.94
CA ASN A 426 -2.01 8.10 1.24
C ASN A 426 -1.19 9.13 2.01
N CYS A 427 -0.40 9.93 1.32
CA CYS A 427 0.25 11.09 1.93
C CYS A 427 -0.77 12.13 2.41
N ILE A 428 -0.34 13.06 3.25
CA ILE A 428 -1.19 14.09 3.86
C ILE A 428 -1.94 14.87 2.77
N GLU A 429 -1.26 15.28 1.71
CA GLU A 429 -1.80 16.09 0.62
C GLU A 429 -2.92 15.36 -0.14
N ILE A 430 -2.71 14.06 -0.45
CA ILE A 430 -3.74 13.23 -1.09
C ILE A 430 -4.90 12.97 -0.13
N ASN A 431 -4.60 12.70 1.14
CA ASN A 431 -5.62 12.44 2.15
C ASN A 431 -6.50 13.66 2.42
N GLU A 432 -5.94 14.87 2.44
CA GLU A 432 -6.71 16.11 2.53
C GLU A 432 -7.61 16.31 1.31
N TYR A 433 -7.09 16.03 0.12
CA TYR A 433 -7.90 16.04 -1.10
C TYR A 433 -9.07 15.07 -0.99
N ILE A 434 -8.83 13.83 -0.58
CA ILE A 434 -9.87 12.81 -0.40
C ILE A 434 -10.90 13.25 0.64
N ASN A 435 -10.49 13.84 1.75
CA ASN A 435 -11.39 14.34 2.78
C ASN A 435 -12.27 15.50 2.28
N ARG A 436 -11.74 16.40 1.43
CA ARG A 436 -12.53 17.44 0.76
C ARG A 436 -13.52 16.84 -0.23
N TYR A 437 -13.07 15.87 -1.06
CA TYR A 437 -13.93 15.13 -1.99
C TYR A 437 -15.11 14.47 -1.27
N VAL A 438 -14.84 13.79 -0.17
CA VAL A 438 -15.87 13.16 0.69
C VAL A 438 -16.86 14.19 1.24
N SER A 439 -16.38 15.37 1.65
CA SER A 439 -17.24 16.45 2.16
C SER A 439 -18.15 16.99 1.07
N ASN A 440 -17.62 17.23 -0.14
CA ASN A 440 -18.40 17.67 -1.30
C ASN A 440 -19.45 16.63 -1.72
N ALA A 441 -19.05 15.35 -1.70
CA ALA A 441 -19.96 14.25 -2.02
C ALA A 441 -21.12 14.12 -1.01
N LYS A 442 -20.83 14.25 0.29
CA LYS A 442 -21.85 14.25 1.34
C LYS A 442 -22.84 15.40 1.16
N GLN A 443 -22.33 16.60 0.95
CA GLN A 443 -23.17 17.77 0.71
C GLN A 443 -24.10 17.53 -0.48
N TYR A 444 -23.58 17.07 -1.61
CA TYR A 444 -24.41 16.78 -2.78
C TYR A 444 -25.47 15.70 -2.52
N LEU A 445 -25.14 14.63 -1.81
CA LEU A 445 -26.10 13.59 -1.47
C LEU A 445 -27.23 14.10 -0.57
N TYR A 446 -26.95 15.03 0.36
CA TYR A 446 -27.99 15.70 1.15
C TYR A 446 -28.90 16.62 0.29
N GLU A 447 -28.33 17.32 -0.69
CA GLU A 447 -29.10 18.20 -1.58
C GLU A 447 -30.09 17.42 -2.45
N ILE A 448 -29.75 16.20 -2.88
CA ILE A 448 -30.61 15.40 -3.74
C ILE A 448 -31.61 14.52 -2.96
N GLN A 449 -31.40 14.31 -1.67
CA GLN A 449 -32.24 13.44 -0.84
C GLN A 449 -32.42 14.06 0.56
N GLU A 450 -33.52 14.77 0.78
CA GLU A 450 -33.82 15.53 2.02
C GLU A 450 -33.90 14.62 3.27
N ASP A 451 -34.38 13.36 3.13
CA ASP A 451 -34.55 12.40 4.22
C ASP A 451 -33.40 11.37 4.29
N TYR A 452 -32.25 11.69 3.69
CA TYR A 452 -31.15 10.74 3.60
C TYR A 452 -30.34 10.71 4.89
N GLU A 453 -30.53 9.68 5.71
CA GLU A 453 -29.58 9.33 6.75
C GLU A 453 -28.33 8.71 6.11
N ILE A 454 -27.27 9.49 6.00
CA ILE A 454 -25.95 8.95 5.64
C ILE A 454 -25.52 8.03 6.77
N ASP A 455 -25.31 6.74 6.45
CA ASP A 455 -24.70 5.81 7.39
C ASP A 455 -23.41 6.45 7.95
N PRO A 456 -23.29 6.67 9.26
CA PRO A 456 -22.13 7.35 9.85
C PRO A 456 -20.81 6.62 9.59
N ASP A 457 -20.88 5.34 9.26
CA ASP A 457 -19.70 4.54 8.88
C ASP A 457 -19.36 4.63 7.38
N MET A 458 -20.17 5.31 6.58
CA MET A 458 -19.79 5.69 5.21
C MET A 458 -18.91 6.92 5.26
N PHE A 459 -17.86 6.92 4.41
CA PHE A 459 -16.96 8.05 4.29
C PHE A 459 -16.22 8.39 5.59
N LEU A 460 -15.61 7.39 6.22
CA LEU A 460 -14.68 7.60 7.33
C LEU A 460 -13.52 8.49 6.86
N ARG A 461 -13.26 9.57 7.62
CA ARG A 461 -12.13 10.45 7.34
C ARG A 461 -10.84 9.80 7.79
N GLY A 462 -9.85 9.74 6.88
CA GLY A 462 -8.52 9.26 7.21
C GLY A 462 -7.64 10.38 7.79
N GLN A 463 -6.71 9.99 8.68
CA GLN A 463 -5.62 10.86 9.16
C GLN A 463 -4.31 10.28 8.64
N ALA A 464 -3.72 10.93 7.65
CA ALA A 464 -2.45 10.47 7.08
C ALA A 464 -1.25 10.79 7.98
N VAL A 465 -0.19 9.99 7.82
CA VAL A 465 0.97 10.00 8.72
C VAL A 465 2.28 10.39 8.03
N PHE A 466 2.28 10.67 6.73
CA PHE A 466 3.49 11.08 5.99
C PHE A 466 3.17 12.08 4.87
N HIS A 467 4.17 12.83 4.45
CA HIS A 467 4.07 13.80 3.36
C HIS A 467 4.47 13.21 2.01
N GLY A 468 3.82 13.66 0.93
CA GLY A 468 4.11 13.27 -0.45
C GLY A 468 4.11 14.46 -1.42
N ILE A 469 3.83 14.19 -2.68
CA ILE A 469 3.80 15.23 -3.73
C ILE A 469 2.38 15.80 -3.86
N GLY A 470 1.36 14.96 -3.68
CA GLY A 470 -0.03 15.38 -3.67
C GLY A 470 -0.78 15.16 -4.97
N VAL A 471 -1.77 16.01 -5.22
CA VAL A 471 -2.75 15.84 -6.30
C VAL A 471 -2.55 16.88 -7.41
N LYS A 472 -2.61 16.42 -8.65
CA LYS A 472 -2.61 17.27 -9.85
C LYS A 472 -3.84 16.98 -10.70
N TYR A 473 -4.69 17.97 -10.85
CA TYR A 473 -5.84 17.92 -11.75
C TYR A 473 -5.43 18.52 -13.10
N VAL A 474 -5.52 17.73 -14.18
CA VAL A 474 -5.13 18.13 -15.52
C VAL A 474 -6.37 18.18 -16.40
N GLN A 475 -6.80 19.38 -16.78
CA GLN A 475 -7.88 19.59 -17.73
C GLN A 475 -7.35 19.40 -19.16
N LEU A 476 -7.94 18.48 -19.93
CA LEU A 476 -7.56 18.30 -21.34
C LEU A 476 -7.95 19.54 -22.15
N PRO A 477 -7.08 20.01 -23.06
CA PRO A 477 -7.36 21.19 -23.88
C PRO A 477 -8.34 20.89 -25.03
N THR A 478 -8.54 19.64 -25.39
CA THR A 478 -9.43 19.22 -26.48
C THR A 478 -10.10 17.88 -26.20
N LYS A 479 -11.26 17.63 -26.85
CA LYS A 479 -11.98 16.34 -26.79
C LYS A 479 -11.33 15.22 -27.60
N ARG A 480 -10.11 15.39 -28.15
CA ARG A 480 -9.45 14.38 -28.96
C ARG A 480 -8.85 13.29 -28.08
N ALA A 481 -9.10 12.04 -28.44
CA ALA A 481 -8.55 10.88 -27.72
C ALA A 481 -7.02 10.84 -27.70
N SER A 482 -6.36 11.29 -28.78
CA SER A 482 -4.89 11.41 -28.81
C SER A 482 -4.38 12.34 -27.72
N CYS A 483 -5.10 13.43 -27.42
CA CYS A 483 -4.72 14.36 -26.38
C CYS A 483 -4.73 13.72 -24.97
N GLU A 484 -5.70 12.85 -24.68
CA GLU A 484 -5.72 12.11 -23.42
C GLU A 484 -4.51 11.18 -23.30
N ILE A 485 -4.18 10.43 -24.36
CA ILE A 485 -3.02 9.53 -24.36
C ILE A 485 -1.71 10.30 -24.23
N ASP A 486 -1.53 11.37 -25.00
CA ASP A 486 -0.32 12.19 -24.91
C ASP A 486 -0.15 12.78 -23.50
N THR A 487 -1.25 13.22 -22.88
CA THR A 487 -1.23 13.72 -21.50
C THR A 487 -0.90 12.63 -20.47
N ILE A 488 -1.41 11.40 -20.66
CA ILE A 488 -1.07 10.26 -19.79
C ILE A 488 0.43 9.96 -19.90
N VAL A 489 0.96 9.84 -21.12
CA VAL A 489 2.38 9.53 -21.35
C VAL A 489 3.27 10.63 -20.78
N GLN A 490 2.94 11.90 -21.04
CA GLN A 490 3.66 13.02 -20.45
C GLN A 490 3.63 12.99 -18.91
N SER A 491 2.49 12.64 -18.31
CA SER A 491 2.36 12.51 -16.86
C SER A 491 3.23 11.38 -16.31
N ILE A 492 3.30 10.24 -17.01
CA ILE A 492 4.18 9.12 -16.64
C ILE A 492 5.64 9.58 -16.64
N ASN A 493 6.08 10.27 -17.72
CA ASN A 493 7.45 10.77 -17.82
C ASN A 493 7.79 11.78 -16.71
N VAL A 494 6.89 12.72 -16.41
CA VAL A 494 7.07 13.65 -15.29
C VAL A 494 7.19 12.89 -13.95
N ILE A 495 6.33 11.91 -13.71
CA ILE A 495 6.36 11.11 -12.47
C ILE A 495 7.67 10.31 -12.40
N HIS A 496 8.09 9.71 -13.51
CA HIS A 496 9.33 8.92 -13.53
C HIS A 496 10.56 9.81 -13.44
N ASP A 497 10.68 10.82 -14.29
CA ASP A 497 11.90 11.61 -14.45
C ASP A 497 12.08 12.68 -13.38
N GLU A 498 11.01 13.40 -13.03
CA GLU A 498 11.07 14.49 -12.06
C GLU A 498 10.85 14.01 -10.62
N ASN A 499 9.89 13.09 -10.40
CA ASN A 499 9.57 12.61 -9.06
C ASN A 499 10.37 11.36 -8.67
N LYS A 500 11.18 10.79 -9.58
CA LYS A 500 12.04 9.62 -9.35
C LYS A 500 11.25 8.41 -8.84
N ILE A 501 10.08 8.19 -9.43
CA ILE A 501 9.25 7.02 -9.13
C ILE A 501 9.46 5.97 -10.24
N PRO A 502 9.90 4.75 -9.93
CA PRO A 502 10.08 3.68 -10.90
C PRO A 502 8.78 3.36 -11.65
N TYR A 503 8.89 2.92 -12.91
CA TYR A 503 7.73 2.59 -13.74
C TYR A 503 6.81 1.54 -13.11
N ASP A 504 7.35 0.55 -12.41
CA ASP A 504 6.60 -0.50 -11.74
C ASP A 504 5.84 -0.06 -10.49
N GLU A 505 6.08 1.17 -10.01
CA GLU A 505 5.35 1.82 -8.92
C GLU A 505 4.32 2.86 -9.43
N ILE A 506 4.18 3.01 -10.77
CA ILE A 506 3.21 3.90 -11.43
C ILE A 506 2.04 3.08 -11.94
N ALA A 507 0.83 3.49 -11.65
CA ALA A 507 -0.39 2.91 -12.22
C ALA A 507 -1.19 3.91 -13.05
N VAL A 508 -1.70 3.45 -14.18
CA VAL A 508 -2.73 4.15 -14.94
C VAL A 508 -4.06 3.44 -14.68
N ILE A 509 -4.94 4.10 -13.93
CA ILE A 509 -6.24 3.61 -13.52
C ILE A 509 -7.29 4.14 -14.49
N MET A 510 -7.77 3.25 -15.35
CA MET A 510 -8.79 3.59 -16.33
C MET A 510 -10.19 3.41 -15.73
N TYR A 511 -10.94 4.51 -15.59
CA TYR A 511 -12.34 4.45 -15.16
C TYR A 511 -13.19 3.68 -16.18
N GLN A 512 -13.01 4.00 -17.47
CA GLN A 512 -13.47 3.16 -18.58
C GLN A 512 -12.36 3.00 -19.61
N GLY A 513 -12.03 1.74 -19.92
CA GLY A 513 -11.03 1.40 -20.94
C GLY A 513 -11.57 1.43 -22.38
N LYS A 514 -12.90 1.38 -22.53
CA LYS A 514 -13.61 1.41 -23.83
C LYS A 514 -14.81 2.34 -23.70
N TYR A 515 -14.90 3.38 -24.54
CA TYR A 515 -16.04 4.29 -24.56
C TYR A 515 -16.37 4.76 -25.97
N ARG A 516 -17.58 5.28 -26.20
CA ARG A 516 -17.99 5.85 -27.47
C ARG A 516 -17.55 7.31 -27.51
N MET A 517 -16.88 7.69 -28.57
CA MET A 517 -16.57 9.09 -28.87
C MET A 517 -17.37 9.54 -30.08
N ARG A 518 -18.00 10.71 -29.96
CA ARG A 518 -18.63 11.40 -31.07
C ARG A 518 -17.60 12.30 -31.72
N ILE A 519 -17.08 11.87 -32.88
CA ILE A 519 -16.19 12.69 -33.68
C ILE A 519 -17.06 13.44 -34.69
N PRO A 520 -17.03 14.78 -34.75
CA PRO A 520 -17.80 15.54 -35.75
C PRO A 520 -17.50 15.02 -37.17
N GLY A 521 -18.55 14.62 -37.91
CA GLY A 521 -18.45 14.10 -39.27
C GLY A 521 -18.18 12.60 -39.42
N TRP A 522 -18.08 11.86 -38.31
CA TRP A 522 -17.91 10.40 -38.29
C TRP A 522 -19.05 9.72 -37.49
N LEU A 523 -19.36 8.48 -37.88
CA LEU A 523 -20.25 7.64 -37.09
C LEU A 523 -19.65 7.39 -35.70
N ASP A 524 -20.48 7.18 -34.66
CA ASP A 524 -20.09 6.82 -33.31
C ASP A 524 -19.05 5.69 -33.32
N THR A 525 -17.78 6.04 -33.11
CA THR A 525 -16.69 5.06 -33.07
C THR A 525 -16.45 4.62 -31.65
N LYS A 526 -16.32 3.31 -31.47
CA LYS A 526 -15.90 2.72 -30.19
C LYS A 526 -14.40 2.93 -30.02
N TYR A 527 -14.01 3.74 -29.04
CA TYR A 527 -12.62 4.02 -28.73
C TYR A 527 -12.11 3.02 -27.67
N HIS A 528 -10.93 2.47 -27.89
CA HIS A 528 -10.27 1.51 -27.03
C HIS A 528 -9.03 2.18 -26.37
N LEU A 529 -9.26 2.95 -25.31
CA LEU A 529 -8.19 3.63 -24.56
C LEU A 529 -7.10 2.65 -24.11
N GLU A 530 -7.50 1.51 -23.56
CA GLU A 530 -6.60 0.49 -23.01
C GLU A 530 -5.58 -0.02 -24.04
N GLN A 531 -6.02 -0.33 -25.26
CA GLN A 531 -5.16 -0.87 -26.33
C GLN A 531 -4.29 0.22 -26.94
N THR A 532 -4.86 1.41 -27.14
CA THR A 532 -4.15 2.54 -27.75
C THR A 532 -3.05 3.04 -26.80
N LEU A 533 -3.33 3.11 -25.49
CA LEU A 533 -2.35 3.50 -24.50
C LEU A 533 -1.19 2.50 -24.41
N GLU A 534 -1.48 1.21 -24.37
CA GLU A 534 -0.44 0.19 -24.32
C GLU A 534 0.46 0.26 -25.58
N THR A 535 -0.15 0.37 -26.77
CA THR A 535 0.60 0.51 -28.02
C THR A 535 1.50 1.74 -27.98
N ARG A 536 1.00 2.87 -27.47
CA ARG A 536 1.76 4.11 -27.38
C ARG A 536 2.93 3.99 -26.41
N LEU A 537 2.75 3.41 -25.23
CA LEU A 537 3.82 3.19 -24.25
C LEU A 537 4.93 2.32 -24.82
N ARG A 538 4.57 1.25 -25.53
CA ARG A 538 5.55 0.37 -26.20
C ARG A 538 6.32 1.07 -27.31
N LEU A 539 5.69 1.98 -28.06
CA LEU A 539 6.35 2.77 -29.10
C LEU A 539 7.34 3.80 -28.53
N GLU A 540 7.19 4.18 -27.28
CA GLU A 540 8.09 5.10 -26.56
C GLU A 540 9.06 4.36 -25.62
N ASP A 541 9.20 3.04 -25.77
CA ASP A 541 10.05 2.17 -24.94
C ASP A 541 9.75 2.27 -23.44
N ILE A 542 8.52 2.64 -23.07
CA ILE A 542 8.06 2.66 -21.69
C ILE A 542 7.52 1.26 -21.34
N PRO A 543 8.16 0.53 -20.42
CA PRO A 543 7.70 -0.79 -20.02
C PRO A 543 6.33 -0.70 -19.36
N CYS A 544 5.41 -1.58 -19.74
CA CYS A 544 4.07 -1.63 -19.15
C CYS A 544 3.52 -3.07 -19.06
N CYS A 545 2.66 -3.30 -18.09
CA CYS A 545 1.97 -4.56 -17.90
C CYS A 545 0.47 -4.36 -17.61
N ARG A 546 -0.36 -5.34 -17.98
CA ARG A 546 -1.82 -5.30 -17.82
C ARG A 546 -2.24 -6.10 -16.59
N LEU A 547 -2.83 -5.45 -15.60
CA LEU A 547 -3.43 -6.08 -14.43
C LEU A 547 -4.96 -6.24 -14.57
N TYR A 548 -5.44 -6.53 -15.78
CA TYR A 548 -6.84 -6.82 -16.06
C TYR A 548 -6.96 -7.87 -17.17
N ALA A 549 -7.98 -8.70 -17.10
CA ALA A 549 -8.24 -9.72 -18.11
C ALA A 549 -8.59 -9.09 -19.46
N THR A 550 -7.98 -9.59 -20.53
CA THR A 550 -8.37 -9.31 -21.91
C THR A 550 -9.63 -10.09 -22.32
N ASP A 551 -10.15 -9.81 -23.51
CA ASP A 551 -11.28 -10.60 -24.07
C ASP A 551 -10.91 -12.09 -24.26
N SER A 552 -9.62 -12.42 -24.40
CA SER A 552 -9.09 -13.79 -24.40
C SER A 552 -8.89 -14.41 -23.02
N GLY A 553 -9.14 -13.64 -21.95
CA GLY A 553 -8.97 -14.08 -20.57
C GLY A 553 -7.53 -14.01 -20.05
N TRP A 554 -6.58 -13.52 -20.87
CA TRP A 554 -5.18 -13.36 -20.45
C TRP A 554 -4.96 -12.05 -19.69
N GLN A 555 -4.19 -12.11 -18.60
CA GLN A 555 -3.71 -10.97 -17.82
C GLN A 555 -2.32 -11.25 -17.24
N ASP A 556 -1.56 -10.19 -16.98
CA ASP A 556 -0.31 -10.30 -16.22
C ASP A 556 -0.63 -10.46 -14.73
N HIS A 557 0.19 -11.21 -14.01
CA HIS A 557 0.06 -11.32 -12.56
C HIS A 557 0.89 -10.26 -11.85
N PHE A 558 0.41 -9.81 -10.71
CA PHE A 558 1.11 -8.82 -9.90
C PHE A 558 2.46 -9.37 -9.43
N GLY A 559 3.55 -8.66 -9.78
CA GLY A 559 4.92 -9.03 -9.40
C GLY A 559 5.67 -9.92 -10.41
N GLU A 560 5.03 -10.43 -11.47
CA GLU A 560 5.71 -11.25 -12.49
C GLU A 560 6.36 -10.39 -13.59
N THR A 561 5.74 -9.28 -13.96
CA THR A 561 6.22 -8.37 -15.01
C THR A 561 6.42 -6.96 -14.46
N GLY A 562 7.53 -6.31 -14.84
CA GLY A 562 7.83 -4.92 -14.50
C GLY A 562 7.11 -3.90 -15.39
N GLY A 563 7.21 -2.62 -15.05
CA GLY A 563 6.71 -1.50 -15.83
C GLY A 563 5.40 -0.88 -15.33
N VAL A 564 4.93 0.15 -16.02
CA VAL A 564 3.72 0.89 -15.69
C VAL A 564 2.51 -0.04 -15.64
N ARG A 565 1.77 0.00 -14.53
CA ARG A 565 0.61 -0.87 -14.29
C ARG A 565 -0.63 -0.30 -14.96
N LEU A 566 -1.12 -0.94 -16.01
CA LEU A 566 -2.39 -0.60 -16.65
C LEU A 566 -3.52 -1.35 -15.93
N VAL A 567 -4.42 -0.62 -15.28
CA VAL A 567 -5.44 -1.21 -14.38
C VAL A 567 -6.82 -0.66 -14.73
N LYS A 568 -7.84 -1.53 -14.79
CA LYS A 568 -9.24 -1.08 -14.74
C LYS A 568 -9.63 -0.79 -13.30
N PHE A 569 -10.43 0.24 -13.07
CA PHE A 569 -10.72 0.65 -11.70
C PHE A 569 -11.33 -0.47 -10.84
N GLN A 570 -12.15 -1.35 -11.43
CA GLN A 570 -12.74 -2.50 -10.74
C GLN A 570 -11.68 -3.49 -10.21
N SER A 571 -10.52 -3.55 -10.87
CA SER A 571 -9.41 -4.43 -10.50
C SER A 571 -8.44 -3.79 -9.49
N THR A 572 -8.70 -2.55 -9.06
CA THR A 572 -7.81 -1.82 -8.13
C THR A 572 -8.09 -2.13 -6.65
N LEU A 573 -9.16 -2.83 -6.33
CA LEU A 573 -9.48 -3.19 -4.95
C LEU A 573 -8.35 -4.02 -4.33
N GLY A 574 -7.88 -3.59 -3.17
CA GLY A 574 -6.75 -4.22 -2.47
C GLY A 574 -5.37 -3.82 -2.98
N LEU A 575 -5.26 -3.19 -4.15
CA LEU A 575 -3.98 -2.70 -4.69
C LEU A 575 -3.71 -1.26 -4.25
N ASP A 576 -2.45 -0.90 -4.22
CA ASP A 576 -1.97 0.47 -4.06
C ASP A 576 -0.69 0.71 -4.84
N PHE A 577 -0.43 1.97 -5.20
CA PHE A 577 0.67 2.38 -6.05
C PHE A 577 1.29 3.66 -5.51
N ARG A 578 2.58 3.84 -5.68
CA ARG A 578 3.23 5.08 -5.28
C ARG A 578 2.69 6.29 -6.03
N ALA A 579 2.48 6.12 -7.33
CA ALA A 579 1.83 7.11 -8.17
C ALA A 579 0.64 6.50 -8.92
N ALA A 580 -0.46 7.23 -9.01
CA ALA A 580 -1.63 6.83 -9.78
C ALA A 580 -2.08 7.95 -10.72
N ILE A 581 -2.43 7.58 -11.95
CA ILE A 581 -3.01 8.46 -12.97
C ILE A 581 -4.42 7.96 -13.25
N ILE A 582 -5.43 8.73 -12.88
CA ILE A 582 -6.83 8.41 -13.18
C ILE A 582 -7.18 9.00 -14.54
N CYS A 583 -7.68 8.17 -15.45
CA CYS A 583 -8.07 8.56 -16.82
C CYS A 583 -9.32 7.80 -17.28
N GLY A 584 -9.73 7.99 -18.55
CA GLY A 584 -10.95 7.36 -19.07
C GLY A 584 -12.23 7.94 -18.46
N LEU A 585 -12.20 9.20 -18.04
CA LEU A 585 -13.32 9.89 -17.37
C LEU A 585 -14.32 10.54 -18.35
N VAL A 586 -14.09 10.44 -19.66
CA VAL A 586 -14.98 11.00 -20.70
C VAL A 586 -16.46 10.66 -20.49
N PRO A 587 -16.82 9.41 -20.17
CA PRO A 587 -18.22 9.06 -19.93
C PRO A 587 -18.85 9.73 -18.71
N LEU A 588 -18.04 10.20 -17.74
CA LEU A 588 -18.49 10.95 -16.57
C LEU A 588 -18.44 12.45 -16.79
N GLY A 589 -17.62 12.91 -17.73
CA GLY A 589 -17.38 14.33 -17.97
C GLY A 589 -18.54 15.05 -18.62
N GLU A 590 -19.23 14.38 -19.55
CA GLU A 590 -20.31 15.00 -20.31
C GLU A 590 -21.61 15.15 -19.48
N TYR A 591 -22.21 16.32 -19.61
CA TYR A 591 -23.54 16.58 -19.04
C TYR A 591 -24.59 15.84 -19.85
N ASP A 592 -25.27 14.89 -19.24
CA ASP A 592 -26.46 14.25 -19.77
C ASP A 592 -27.52 14.03 -18.66
N LYS A 593 -28.72 13.59 -19.05
CA LYS A 593 -29.84 13.38 -18.11
C LYS A 593 -29.55 12.29 -17.06
N ILE A 594 -28.64 11.37 -17.34
CA ILE A 594 -28.27 10.27 -16.43
C ILE A 594 -27.30 10.78 -15.37
N LYS A 595 -26.34 11.62 -15.76
CA LYS A 595 -25.29 12.15 -14.87
C LYS A 595 -25.70 13.43 -14.14
N ASN A 596 -26.66 14.15 -14.70
CA ASN A 596 -27.27 15.33 -14.09
C ASN A 596 -28.79 15.19 -14.16
N PRO A 597 -29.38 14.25 -13.44
CA PRO A 597 -30.81 14.00 -13.49
C PRO A 597 -31.62 15.18 -12.98
N ASN A 598 -32.80 15.39 -13.56
CA ASN A 598 -33.75 16.34 -12.99
C ASN A 598 -34.42 15.67 -11.76
N TRP A 599 -33.80 15.87 -10.59
CA TRP A 599 -34.25 15.31 -9.33
C TRP A 599 -35.71 15.60 -8.99
N LYS A 600 -36.24 16.79 -9.39
CA LYS A 600 -37.65 17.19 -9.17
C LYS A 600 -38.61 16.32 -9.97
N GLU A 601 -38.27 16.00 -11.22
CA GLU A 601 -39.09 15.13 -12.06
C GLU A 601 -38.99 13.65 -11.61
N LEU A 602 -37.79 13.19 -11.21
CA LEU A 602 -37.58 11.83 -10.75
C LEU A 602 -38.33 11.51 -9.45
N LYS A 603 -38.51 12.49 -8.54
CA LYS A 603 -39.28 12.31 -7.30
C LYS A 603 -40.75 11.86 -7.55
N ASN A 604 -41.28 12.09 -8.74
CA ASN A 604 -42.61 11.61 -9.12
C ASN A 604 -42.69 10.11 -9.40
N ASN A 605 -41.54 9.43 -9.53
CA ASN A 605 -41.45 7.97 -9.71
C ASN A 605 -40.42 7.39 -8.74
N GLU A 606 -40.89 6.79 -7.65
CA GLU A 606 -40.09 6.30 -6.53
C GLU A 606 -38.99 5.31 -6.96
N GLU A 607 -39.29 4.39 -7.89
CA GLU A 607 -38.33 3.40 -8.38
C GLU A 607 -37.20 4.05 -9.20
N ASN A 608 -37.55 4.96 -10.13
CA ASN A 608 -36.56 5.66 -10.96
C ASN A 608 -35.71 6.59 -10.12
N TYR A 609 -36.30 7.30 -9.15
CA TYR A 609 -35.59 8.15 -8.21
C TYR A 609 -34.55 7.36 -7.41
N ALA A 610 -34.96 6.26 -6.83
CA ALA A 610 -34.10 5.42 -6.04
C ALA A 610 -32.98 4.75 -6.87
N ASN A 611 -33.24 4.38 -8.13
CA ASN A 611 -32.22 3.86 -9.04
C ASN A 611 -31.20 4.94 -9.41
N ALA A 612 -31.65 6.19 -9.64
CA ALA A 612 -30.78 7.31 -9.93
C ALA A 612 -29.88 7.65 -8.73
N ILE A 613 -30.39 7.65 -7.50
CA ILE A 613 -29.61 7.82 -6.29
C ILE A 613 -28.55 6.72 -6.15
N ALA A 614 -28.93 5.45 -6.29
CA ALA A 614 -28.00 4.34 -6.21
C ALA A 614 -26.88 4.42 -7.26
N ALA A 615 -27.22 4.84 -8.50
CA ALA A 615 -26.23 5.05 -9.55
C ALA A 615 -25.27 6.20 -9.21
N THR A 616 -25.78 7.31 -8.68
CA THR A 616 -24.97 8.46 -8.25
C THR A 616 -24.02 8.09 -7.11
N GLN A 617 -24.51 7.39 -6.10
CA GLN A 617 -23.68 6.89 -5.00
C GLN A 617 -22.58 5.96 -5.50
N SER A 618 -22.91 5.05 -6.42
CA SER A 618 -21.93 4.15 -7.02
C SER A 618 -20.82 4.92 -7.76
N CYS A 619 -21.16 5.95 -8.54
CA CYS A 619 -20.15 6.78 -9.21
C CYS A 619 -19.24 7.51 -8.20
N ILE A 620 -19.81 8.07 -7.14
CA ILE A 620 -19.05 8.76 -6.08
C ILE A 620 -18.07 7.78 -5.40
N GLN A 621 -18.56 6.60 -5.04
CA GLN A 621 -17.74 5.56 -4.41
C GLN A 621 -16.62 5.05 -5.33
N ASN A 622 -16.91 4.87 -6.61
CA ASN A 622 -15.93 4.43 -7.58
C ASN A 622 -14.78 5.43 -7.74
N LEU A 623 -15.10 6.72 -7.81
CA LEU A 623 -14.10 7.78 -7.87
C LEU A 623 -13.29 7.87 -6.57
N TYR A 624 -13.95 7.73 -5.42
CA TYR A 624 -13.26 7.64 -4.12
C TYR A 624 -12.25 6.50 -4.10
N VAL A 625 -12.66 5.28 -4.53
CA VAL A 625 -11.77 4.13 -4.59
C VAL A 625 -10.56 4.40 -5.47
N ALA A 626 -10.77 4.97 -6.66
CA ALA A 626 -9.67 5.28 -7.58
C ALA A 626 -8.68 6.29 -6.96
N CYS A 627 -9.18 7.37 -6.35
CA CYS A 627 -8.34 8.39 -5.71
C CYS A 627 -7.53 7.84 -4.53
N THR A 628 -8.08 6.86 -3.78
CA THR A 628 -7.39 6.26 -2.63
C THR A 628 -6.29 5.27 -3.00
N ARG A 629 -6.03 4.99 -4.27
CA ARG A 629 -5.00 4.03 -4.70
C ARG A 629 -3.59 4.61 -4.72
N ALA A 630 -3.46 5.94 -4.80
CA ALA A 630 -2.18 6.63 -4.83
C ALA A 630 -1.59 6.84 -3.43
N LYS A 631 -0.29 6.59 -3.26
CA LYS A 631 0.43 6.84 -2.01
C LYS A 631 0.97 8.26 -1.94
N GLU A 632 1.75 8.67 -2.95
CA GLU A 632 2.50 9.93 -2.97
C GLU A 632 2.05 10.91 -4.04
N VAL A 633 1.61 10.40 -5.20
CA VAL A 633 1.27 11.21 -6.38
C VAL A 633 -0.04 10.76 -6.98
N LEU A 634 -0.97 11.69 -7.13
CA LEU A 634 -2.25 11.45 -7.80
C LEU A 634 -2.44 12.45 -8.94
N TYR A 635 -2.52 11.94 -10.16
CA TYR A 635 -2.94 12.73 -11.33
C TYR A 635 -4.38 12.37 -11.68
N ILE A 636 -5.18 13.37 -12.00
CA ILE A 636 -6.55 13.21 -12.48
C ILE A 636 -6.64 13.89 -13.84
N ILE A 637 -6.81 13.11 -14.91
CA ILE A 637 -6.92 13.61 -16.26
C ILE A 637 -8.39 13.76 -16.60
N ALA A 638 -8.84 15.00 -16.62
CA ALA A 638 -10.23 15.39 -16.82
C ALA A 638 -10.52 15.71 -18.29
N PRO A 639 -11.59 15.18 -18.89
CA PRO A 639 -11.99 15.51 -20.25
C PRO A 639 -12.41 16.97 -20.38
N GLU A 640 -12.15 17.57 -21.55
CA GLU A 640 -12.76 18.84 -21.90
C GLU A 640 -14.26 18.65 -22.10
N THR A 641 -15.07 19.48 -21.47
CA THR A 641 -16.52 19.45 -21.59
C THR A 641 -17.10 20.86 -21.69
N GLU A 642 -18.14 21.03 -22.51
CA GLU A 642 -18.84 22.32 -22.59
C GLU A 642 -19.63 22.62 -21.31
N LYS A 643 -20.15 21.57 -20.69
CA LYS A 643 -20.89 21.66 -19.44
C LYS A 643 -20.39 20.55 -18.51
N GLU A 644 -19.76 20.95 -17.42
CA GLU A 644 -19.16 20.05 -16.46
C GLU A 644 -20.21 19.25 -15.69
N SER A 645 -19.98 17.93 -15.52
CA SER A 645 -20.83 17.11 -14.69
C SER A 645 -20.56 17.34 -13.21
N VAL A 646 -21.52 16.98 -12.35
CA VAL A 646 -21.36 17.08 -10.89
C VAL A 646 -20.15 16.29 -10.38
N PHE A 647 -19.83 15.14 -11.00
CA PHE A 647 -18.70 14.31 -10.62
C PHE A 647 -17.36 14.98 -10.92
N MET A 648 -17.24 15.59 -12.11
CA MET A 648 -16.02 16.33 -12.48
C MET A 648 -15.84 17.57 -11.61
N LYS A 649 -16.95 18.27 -11.31
CA LYS A 649 -16.93 19.40 -10.39
C LYS A 649 -16.47 18.99 -8.99
N MET A 650 -16.98 17.89 -8.44
CA MET A 650 -16.52 17.37 -7.13
C MET A 650 -15.02 17.09 -7.11
N LEU A 651 -14.47 16.44 -8.16
CA LEU A 651 -13.05 16.16 -8.27
C LEU A 651 -12.20 17.44 -8.32
N LYS A 652 -12.65 18.42 -9.11
CA LYS A 652 -11.94 19.69 -9.31
C LYS A 652 -11.97 20.58 -8.06
N ASP A 653 -13.13 20.74 -7.45
CA ASP A 653 -13.33 21.60 -6.26
C ASP A 653 -12.66 21.01 -5.01
N SER A 654 -12.15 19.78 -5.09
CA SER A 654 -11.41 19.11 -4.01
C SER A 654 -9.90 19.32 -4.10
N VAL A 655 -9.37 19.87 -5.18
CA VAL A 655 -7.93 20.20 -5.33
C VAL A 655 -7.60 21.51 -4.57
#